data_c50448c336a197be58597f7d6df96560
#
_entry.id   c50448c336a197be58597f7d6df96560
#
_cell.length_a   1.000
_cell.length_b   1.000
_cell.length_c   1.000
_cell.angle_alpha   90.00
_cell.angle_beta   90.00
_cell.angle_gamma   90.00
#
_symmetry.space_group_name_H-M   'P 1'
#
loop_
_entity.id
_entity.type
_entity.pdbx_description
1 polymer ?
#
loop_
_entity_poly.entity_id
_entity_poly.type
_entity_poly.pdbx_seq_one_letter_code
_entity_poly.pdbx_strand_id
1 'polypeptide(L)'
;MRRFMQTLWTLVFTIMLSGFAPQVQAAEKMVKVFILAGQSNMEGHGQVRSLDHLGEHPKHGDLLKKLKNADGSWVIRNDVTIYWKAKDRKMGPLTVGWGASENEIGPELMFGTIMGDKYNEAVLLIKTAWGGKDVYCDFRSPSAGKLTGDEEVILKREHSENRNREIGLYYRKMVSEIKDCLVNIQNIVPGYNGQNYEIVGMAWFQGWNDFCEWHLQLDGKRVGMGLIDRYPHNLAAMFRDLRKDLDVPDMPIVIGELGVGGHEMSKRAENPDDREAVAMMKFRRAQKAVADDPSLKNVTFVPTADFWDTRLQELRRMSDAYSNEKREKGIKDTEDNHLPTKQFNDEYLSLGDHWYCHYNGSASNYSLIGYALAEVLNMRSDLAMTPPMGWNSWNAFEKEIDEDKIKAIADAMVSSGMRDAGYTYIVIDDAWMASERDQDGRLAADPKKFPSGMEAIGDYIHSKGLKFGIYEDRGHLTCQQLPGSFGHELIDMETFALWGVDYIKMDSCFAENNGRMSSEDYALYREGIEATGRPIVLSISDFGNAAWAWSGKESAQLWRTSNDIYPWMDSIYACANTSAGDQAIHPAFNGLWQFAGPGHWNDPDMLQVGNLKHLDEDRKDIADRAHFSLWCILAAPLMAGNDLRTMSDNVRKVLTAPELIAVNQDQRGIQGYKVFEEAGCEVYNKPLSDGTTAVLLLNKGRKEASITLQWDKIGLSGNRPVRDLWACEDLGEFQDSFTAHNLGQHEHKMIKVGRPGLPLPTPSPMPLEKYTVTRKGETYLSNLYYIWKAGNAPIYNATYTGDPIRIAGQTFKKGLGCKSKCAVMFKVDGHADRFRAIVAMDKSSKENAEGRFRVYNEDFFANKVLWDSGKMTKDSPAKEIDIELKDVQCLMLVFDGKEVLGNWADARVISENINQ
;
A
#
# COMPACT_ATOMS: atom_id res chain seq x y z
N MET A 1 26.46 46.75 54.19
CA MET A 1 25.81 47.07 52.91
C MET A 1 26.43 46.33 51.72
N ARG A 2 27.75 46.20 51.57
CA ARG A 2 28.34 45.47 50.40
C ARG A 2 28.07 43.93 50.40
N ARG A 3 27.94 43.21 51.52
CA ARG A 3 27.63 41.80 51.64
C ARG A 3 26.14 41.49 51.33
N PHE A 4 25.23 42.44 51.58
CA PHE A 4 23.82 42.29 51.31
C PHE A 4 23.47 42.43 49.82
N MET A 5 24.23 43.27 49.12
CA MET A 5 24.04 43.40 47.65
C MET A 5 24.63 42.27 46.85
N GLN A 6 25.68 41.57 47.32
CA GLN A 6 26.23 40.38 46.63
C GLN A 6 25.31 39.18 46.77
N THR A 7 24.63 39.03 47.86
CA THR A 7 23.65 37.90 48.05
C THR A 7 22.36 38.12 47.24
N LEU A 8 21.97 39.41 47.06
CA LEU A 8 20.78 39.73 46.24
C LEU A 8 21.05 39.53 44.73
N TRP A 9 22.27 39.80 44.24
CA TRP A 9 22.67 39.59 42.86
C TRP A 9 22.82 38.08 42.53
N THR A 10 23.33 37.29 43.44
CA THR A 10 23.43 35.83 43.27
C THR A 10 22.03 35.18 43.25
N LEU A 11 21.08 35.68 44.09
CA LEU A 11 19.71 35.13 44.13
C LEU A 11 18.93 35.54 42.87
N VAL A 12 19.10 36.77 42.35
CA VAL A 12 18.45 37.26 41.12
C VAL A 12 19.03 36.59 39.89
N PHE A 13 20.34 36.29 39.86
CA PHE A 13 20.94 35.55 38.71
C PHE A 13 20.60 34.07 38.73
N THR A 14 20.37 33.45 39.91
CA THR A 14 19.93 32.04 40.03
C THR A 14 18.43 31.90 39.67
N ILE A 15 17.61 32.93 39.93
CA ILE A 15 16.18 32.93 39.55
C ILE A 15 15.98 33.30 38.07
N MET A 16 16.90 34.00 37.41
CA MET A 16 16.82 34.27 35.97
C MET A 16 17.39 33.12 35.10
N LEU A 17 18.13 32.18 35.67
CA LEU A 17 18.62 30.97 34.95
C LEU A 17 17.73 29.74 35.14
N SER A 18 16.67 29.83 35.98
CA SER A 18 15.69 28.74 36.16
C SER A 18 14.33 29.02 35.53
N GLY A 19 14.23 30.02 34.64
CA GLY A 19 13.00 30.39 33.95
C GLY A 19 13.14 30.25 32.44
N PHE A 20 12.37 29.33 31.89
CA PHE A 20 12.09 29.10 30.46
C PHE A 20 13.23 28.50 29.62
N ALA A 21 13.58 27.22 29.90
CA ALA A 21 13.73 26.32 28.79
C ALA A 21 12.29 26.10 28.24
N PRO A 22 11.99 26.33 26.97
CA PRO A 22 10.73 25.87 26.40
C PRO A 22 10.76 24.34 26.58
N GLN A 23 9.84 23.79 27.37
CA GLN A 23 9.49 22.39 27.25
C GLN A 23 9.03 22.23 25.79
N VAL A 24 9.89 21.65 24.98
CA VAL A 24 9.47 21.04 23.74
C VAL A 24 8.47 19.99 24.19
N GLN A 25 7.19 20.31 24.08
CA GLN A 25 6.11 19.36 24.29
C GLN A 25 6.35 18.27 23.25
N ALA A 26 6.93 17.16 23.67
CA ALA A 26 7.06 15.99 22.82
C ALA A 26 5.66 15.72 22.25
N ALA A 27 5.58 15.50 20.95
CA ALA A 27 4.33 15.10 20.29
C ALA A 27 3.68 14.02 21.16
N GLU A 28 2.41 14.22 21.53
CA GLU A 28 1.72 13.28 22.42
C GLU A 28 1.78 11.89 21.75
N LYS A 29 2.51 10.96 22.36
CA LYS A 29 2.69 9.61 21.84
C LYS A 29 1.35 8.90 21.89
N MET A 30 0.79 8.57 20.73
CA MET A 30 -0.50 7.90 20.57
C MET A 30 -0.36 6.42 20.92
N VAL A 31 -1.30 5.84 21.70
CA VAL A 31 -1.29 4.38 21.96
C VAL A 31 -1.69 3.62 20.71
N LYS A 32 -0.89 2.63 20.28
CA LYS A 32 -1.17 1.76 19.15
C LYS A 32 -1.99 0.54 19.61
N VAL A 33 -3.22 0.41 19.10
CA VAL A 33 -4.17 -0.62 19.53
C VAL A 33 -4.32 -1.69 18.46
N PHE A 34 -4.17 -2.96 18.83
CA PHE A 34 -4.41 -4.12 17.97
C PHE A 34 -5.49 -5.02 18.57
N ILE A 35 -6.38 -5.53 17.73
CA ILE A 35 -7.44 -6.47 18.13
C ILE A 35 -7.01 -7.87 17.72
N LEU A 36 -6.98 -8.80 18.69
CA LEU A 36 -6.70 -10.22 18.46
C LEU A 36 -7.98 -11.01 18.73
N ALA A 37 -8.65 -11.48 17.68
CA ALA A 37 -9.96 -12.11 17.81
C ALA A 37 -10.02 -13.48 17.13
N GLY A 38 -10.88 -14.34 17.67
CA GLY A 38 -11.07 -15.69 17.14
C GLY A 38 -11.58 -16.70 18.16
N GLN A 39 -11.18 -17.95 17.95
CA GLN A 39 -11.56 -19.07 18.84
C GLN A 39 -10.34 -19.64 19.60
N SER A 40 -10.39 -20.93 19.98
CA SER A 40 -9.33 -21.61 20.75
C SER A 40 -7.92 -21.45 20.16
N ASN A 41 -7.78 -21.39 18.83
CA ASN A 41 -6.49 -21.13 18.21
C ASN A 41 -5.98 -19.71 18.45
N MET A 42 -6.87 -18.71 18.58
CA MET A 42 -6.48 -17.38 19.06
C MET A 42 -6.35 -17.32 20.58
N GLU A 43 -7.13 -18.12 21.36
CA GLU A 43 -6.86 -18.29 22.79
C GLU A 43 -5.43 -18.76 23.05
N GLY A 44 -4.98 -19.73 22.24
CA GLY A 44 -3.62 -20.25 22.24
C GLY A 44 -3.41 -21.41 23.20
N HIS A 45 -2.98 -22.54 22.65
CA HIS A 45 -2.70 -23.79 23.37
C HIS A 45 -1.26 -24.26 23.20
N GLY A 46 -0.36 -23.35 22.77
CA GLY A 46 1.06 -23.65 22.63
C GLY A 46 1.72 -23.81 24.00
N GLN A 47 2.26 -24.98 24.25
CA GLN A 47 2.85 -25.32 25.55
C GLN A 47 4.17 -24.58 25.77
N VAL A 48 4.26 -23.69 26.78
CA VAL A 48 5.45 -22.88 27.09
C VAL A 48 6.73 -23.74 27.15
N ARG A 49 6.63 -24.99 27.68
CA ARG A 49 7.76 -25.92 27.76
C ARG A 49 8.37 -26.31 26.41
N SER A 50 7.58 -26.17 25.31
CA SER A 50 8.04 -26.47 23.94
C SER A 50 8.57 -25.25 23.19
N LEU A 51 8.55 -24.06 23.79
CA LEU A 51 8.89 -22.82 23.10
C LEU A 51 10.38 -22.75 22.68
N ASP A 52 11.25 -23.48 23.37
CA ASP A 52 12.68 -23.54 23.02
C ASP A 52 12.95 -24.16 21.64
N HIS A 53 12.04 -25.02 21.16
CA HIS A 53 12.15 -25.61 19.82
C HIS A 53 11.99 -24.59 18.70
N LEU A 54 11.45 -23.38 18.97
CA LEU A 54 11.49 -22.30 18.01
C LEU A 54 12.93 -21.98 17.57
N GLY A 55 13.91 -22.08 18.47
CA GLY A 55 15.31 -21.86 18.16
C GLY A 55 15.93 -22.85 17.16
N GLU A 56 15.29 -24.00 16.94
CA GLU A 56 15.72 -25.02 15.97
C GLU A 56 15.16 -24.78 14.56
N HIS A 57 14.26 -23.78 14.39
CA HIS A 57 13.62 -23.52 13.11
C HIS A 57 14.63 -22.95 12.10
N PRO A 58 14.78 -23.54 10.89
CA PRO A 58 15.87 -23.21 9.97
C PRO A 58 15.88 -21.75 9.48
N LYS A 59 14.71 -21.14 9.32
CA LYS A 59 14.57 -19.73 8.88
C LYS A 59 14.35 -18.75 10.02
N HIS A 60 13.67 -19.16 11.08
CA HIS A 60 13.11 -18.26 12.09
C HIS A 60 13.60 -18.55 13.51
N GLY A 61 14.64 -19.38 13.66
CA GLY A 61 15.20 -19.74 14.99
C GLY A 61 15.65 -18.51 15.79
N ASP A 62 16.12 -17.48 15.15
CA ASP A 62 16.54 -16.23 15.78
C ASP A 62 15.40 -15.50 16.52
N LEU A 63 14.13 -15.77 16.19
CA LEU A 63 12.98 -15.20 16.89
C LEU A 63 12.95 -15.59 18.38
N LEU A 64 13.50 -16.75 18.75
CA LEU A 64 13.60 -17.15 20.16
C LEU A 64 14.41 -16.15 20.98
N LYS A 65 15.44 -15.52 20.39
CA LYS A 65 16.27 -14.49 21.04
C LYS A 65 15.48 -13.25 21.45
N LYS A 66 14.32 -12.98 20.81
CA LYS A 66 13.42 -11.89 21.20
C LYS A 66 12.55 -12.24 22.40
N LEU A 67 12.39 -13.53 22.71
CA LEU A 67 11.53 -14.03 23.76
C LEU A 67 12.32 -14.42 25.03
N LYS A 68 13.64 -14.59 24.94
CA LYS A 68 14.50 -14.99 26.06
C LYS A 68 15.58 -13.99 26.41
N ASN A 69 15.75 -13.74 27.69
CA ASN A 69 16.88 -13.00 28.24
C ASN A 69 18.16 -13.84 28.24
N ALA A 70 19.30 -13.19 28.42
CA ALA A 70 20.60 -13.88 28.49
C ALA A 70 20.73 -14.90 29.63
N ASP A 71 19.95 -14.76 30.70
CA ASP A 71 19.88 -15.69 31.83
C ASP A 71 18.91 -16.86 31.62
N GLY A 72 18.25 -16.92 30.44
CA GLY A 72 17.29 -17.94 30.07
C GLY A 72 15.86 -17.69 30.56
N SER A 73 15.60 -16.61 31.27
CA SER A 73 14.23 -16.21 31.66
C SER A 73 13.45 -15.65 30.46
N TRP A 74 12.13 -15.73 30.54
CA TRP A 74 11.25 -15.15 29.50
C TRP A 74 11.23 -13.63 29.58
N VAL A 75 11.25 -12.97 28.43
CA VAL A 75 11.15 -11.52 28.33
C VAL A 75 9.77 -11.05 28.80
N ILE A 76 9.75 -9.95 29.55
CA ILE A 76 8.53 -9.23 29.94
C ILE A 76 8.55 -7.88 29.21
N ARG A 77 7.59 -7.69 28.28
CA ARG A 77 7.44 -6.46 27.48
C ARG A 77 6.56 -5.46 28.24
N ASN A 78 7.19 -4.51 28.92
CA ASN A 78 6.47 -3.44 29.62
C ASN A 78 5.93 -2.36 28.68
N ASP A 79 6.39 -2.31 27.46
CA ASP A 79 5.94 -1.45 26.35
C ASP A 79 4.71 -2.01 25.62
N VAL A 80 4.38 -3.29 25.85
CA VAL A 80 3.20 -3.97 25.28
C VAL A 80 2.28 -4.42 26.40
N THR A 81 1.08 -3.87 26.46
CA THR A 81 0.03 -4.28 27.40
C THR A 81 -0.98 -5.17 26.69
N ILE A 82 -1.33 -6.31 27.31
CA ILE A 82 -2.41 -7.15 26.82
C ILE A 82 -3.63 -7.05 27.76
N TYR A 83 -4.82 -6.91 27.18
CA TYR A 83 -6.11 -6.92 27.86
C TYR A 83 -6.96 -8.07 27.34
N TRP A 84 -7.37 -8.97 28.24
CA TRP A 84 -8.22 -10.12 27.92
C TRP A 84 -9.23 -10.40 29.02
N LYS A 85 -10.47 -9.93 28.80
CA LYS A 85 -11.55 -9.98 29.78
C LYS A 85 -12.14 -11.39 29.98
N ALA A 86 -12.09 -12.25 28.96
CA ALA A 86 -12.73 -13.57 28.96
C ALA A 86 -12.13 -14.56 29.98
N LYS A 87 -10.92 -14.31 30.44
CA LYS A 87 -10.24 -15.10 31.47
C LYS A 87 -10.04 -14.25 32.73
N ASP A 88 -9.76 -14.84 33.88
CA ASP A 88 -9.48 -14.13 35.15
C ASP A 88 -8.26 -13.20 35.06
N ARG A 89 -7.44 -13.35 34.05
CA ARG A 89 -6.37 -12.42 33.65
C ARG A 89 -6.96 -11.26 32.88
N LYS A 90 -7.10 -10.11 33.53
CA LYS A 90 -7.76 -8.96 32.92
C LYS A 90 -6.80 -8.12 32.08
N MET A 91 -5.56 -7.89 32.52
CA MET A 91 -4.55 -7.05 31.84
C MET A 91 -3.17 -7.24 32.47
N GLY A 92 -2.12 -6.94 31.70
CA GLY A 92 -0.74 -6.95 32.16
C GLY A 92 0.28 -6.79 31.04
N PRO A 93 1.58 -6.75 31.36
CA PRO A 93 2.64 -6.74 30.37
C PRO A 93 2.66 -8.05 29.59
N LEU A 94 3.05 -7.96 28.30
CA LEU A 94 3.13 -9.14 27.46
C LEU A 94 4.33 -10.02 27.87
N THR A 95 4.07 -11.29 28.08
CA THR A 95 5.06 -12.36 28.34
C THR A 95 4.42 -13.70 28.04
N VAL A 96 5.09 -14.82 28.30
CA VAL A 96 4.47 -16.15 28.22
C VAL A 96 3.29 -16.31 29.18
N GLY A 97 2.39 -17.25 28.87
CA GLY A 97 1.25 -17.59 29.73
C GLY A 97 0.00 -16.74 29.50
N TRP A 98 -0.12 -16.04 28.38
CA TRP A 98 -1.35 -15.40 27.92
C TRP A 98 -2.21 -16.29 26.99
N GLY A 99 -1.87 -17.58 26.90
CA GLY A 99 -2.70 -18.60 26.25
C GLY A 99 -3.91 -19.02 27.07
N ALA A 100 -4.51 -20.15 26.74
CA ALA A 100 -5.70 -20.69 27.42
C ALA A 100 -5.43 -21.02 28.90
N SER A 101 -4.18 -21.27 29.28
CA SER A 101 -3.70 -21.41 30.67
C SER A 101 -2.39 -20.66 30.88
N GLU A 102 -1.93 -20.62 32.14
CA GLU A 102 -0.64 -19.98 32.52
C GLU A 102 0.59 -20.66 31.93
N ASN A 103 0.46 -21.91 31.50
CA ASN A 103 1.51 -22.69 30.87
C ASN A 103 1.42 -22.70 29.34
N GLU A 104 0.58 -21.85 28.77
CA GLU A 104 0.30 -21.82 27.35
C GLU A 104 0.46 -20.43 26.77
N ILE A 105 0.77 -20.39 25.47
CA ILE A 105 0.79 -19.18 24.64
C ILE A 105 -0.11 -19.36 23.41
N GLY A 106 -0.54 -18.25 22.86
CA GLY A 106 -1.14 -18.17 21.53
C GLY A 106 -0.31 -17.29 20.61
N PRO A 107 -0.89 -16.86 19.47
CA PRO A 107 -0.23 -15.96 18.53
C PRO A 107 0.14 -14.61 19.15
N GLU A 108 -0.55 -14.17 20.23
CA GLU A 108 -0.35 -12.88 20.88
C GLU A 108 1.10 -12.64 21.34
N LEU A 109 1.82 -13.71 21.75
CA LEU A 109 3.18 -13.55 22.28
C LEU A 109 4.13 -12.97 21.23
N MET A 110 4.26 -13.62 20.08
CA MET A 110 5.16 -13.16 19.04
C MET A 110 4.57 -11.97 18.28
N PHE A 111 3.26 -11.95 18.03
CA PHE A 111 2.58 -10.81 17.44
C PHE A 111 2.88 -9.52 18.21
N GLY A 112 2.65 -9.52 19.52
CA GLY A 112 2.88 -8.35 20.36
C GLY A 112 4.37 -8.02 20.51
N THR A 113 5.26 -9.01 20.49
CA THR A 113 6.72 -8.79 20.50
C THR A 113 7.16 -8.02 19.25
N ILE A 114 6.71 -8.43 18.06
CA ILE A 114 7.02 -7.75 16.80
C ILE A 114 6.43 -6.33 16.77
N MET A 115 5.17 -6.16 17.22
CA MET A 115 4.54 -4.84 17.27
C MET A 115 5.23 -3.90 18.27
N GLY A 116 5.66 -4.41 19.42
CA GLY A 116 6.42 -3.62 20.39
C GLY A 116 7.82 -3.22 19.88
N ASP A 117 8.45 -4.07 19.07
CA ASP A 117 9.74 -3.73 18.44
C ASP A 117 9.59 -2.63 17.38
N LYS A 118 8.41 -2.59 16.73
CA LYS A 118 8.13 -1.65 15.65
C LYS A 118 7.78 -0.25 16.14
N TYR A 119 6.94 -0.14 17.16
CA TYR A 119 6.43 1.14 17.62
C TYR A 119 7.21 1.66 18.83
N ASN A 120 7.56 2.96 18.80
CA ASN A 120 8.14 3.66 19.95
C ASN A 120 7.06 4.09 20.96
N GLU A 121 5.80 3.93 20.61
CA GLU A 121 4.62 4.19 21.41
C GLU A 121 4.21 2.95 22.17
N ALA A 122 3.42 3.14 23.25
CA ALA A 122 2.82 2.03 23.94
C ALA A 122 1.89 1.22 23.04
N VAL A 123 2.03 -0.10 23.04
CA VAL A 123 1.17 -1.02 22.28
C VAL A 123 0.15 -1.64 23.21
N LEU A 124 -1.13 -1.64 22.81
CA LEU A 124 -2.23 -2.31 23.49
C LEU A 124 -2.79 -3.43 22.62
N LEU A 125 -2.72 -4.67 23.11
CA LEU A 125 -3.36 -5.83 22.51
C LEU A 125 -4.72 -6.08 23.21
N ILE A 126 -5.82 -5.97 22.48
CA ILE A 126 -7.15 -6.33 22.99
C ILE A 126 -7.48 -7.73 22.48
N LYS A 127 -7.42 -8.73 23.36
CA LYS A 127 -7.67 -10.12 23.02
C LYS A 127 -9.13 -10.48 23.28
N THR A 128 -9.86 -10.84 22.21
CA THR A 128 -11.28 -11.23 22.24
C THR A 128 -11.43 -12.61 21.59
N ALA A 129 -11.04 -13.63 22.34
CA ALA A 129 -11.03 -15.01 21.87
C ALA A 129 -11.77 -15.93 22.84
N TRP A 130 -12.55 -16.88 22.28
CA TRP A 130 -13.33 -17.86 23.04
C TRP A 130 -13.31 -19.22 22.34
N GLY A 131 -12.87 -20.26 23.04
CA GLY A 131 -12.83 -21.63 22.51
C GLY A 131 -14.21 -22.16 22.11
N GLY A 132 -14.23 -22.97 21.07
CA GLY A 132 -15.44 -23.63 20.61
C GLY A 132 -16.48 -22.74 19.93
N LYS A 133 -16.07 -21.59 19.35
CA LYS A 133 -16.97 -20.62 18.72
C LYS A 133 -16.85 -20.63 17.20
N ASP A 134 -17.99 -20.60 16.52
CA ASP A 134 -18.12 -20.56 15.08
C ASP A 134 -18.62 -19.20 14.56
N VAL A 135 -18.50 -18.98 13.27
CA VAL A 135 -18.93 -17.75 12.60
C VAL A 135 -20.41 -17.80 12.23
N TYR A 136 -20.96 -18.99 11.95
CA TYR A 136 -22.34 -19.09 11.47
C TYR A 136 -23.38 -18.71 12.56
N CYS A 137 -23.11 -18.95 13.83
CA CYS A 137 -24.01 -18.67 14.95
C CYS A 137 -23.40 -17.73 16.00
N ASP A 138 -22.23 -18.07 16.57
CA ASP A 138 -21.63 -17.35 17.71
C ASP A 138 -21.18 -15.93 17.35
N PHE A 139 -20.41 -15.80 16.27
CA PHE A 139 -19.91 -14.51 15.77
C PHE A 139 -20.79 -13.88 14.68
N ARG A 140 -21.99 -14.42 14.44
CA ARG A 140 -22.89 -13.87 13.44
C ARG A 140 -23.24 -12.42 13.73
N SER A 141 -22.90 -11.53 12.81
CA SER A 141 -23.19 -10.09 12.91
C SER A 141 -24.55 -9.75 12.29
N PRO A 142 -25.11 -8.55 12.57
CA PRO A 142 -26.43 -8.16 12.04
C PRO A 142 -26.55 -8.21 10.51
N SER A 143 -25.54 -7.79 9.77
CA SER A 143 -25.57 -7.74 8.30
C SER A 143 -25.43 -9.13 7.65
N ALA A 144 -25.00 -10.17 8.38
CA ALA A 144 -25.07 -11.54 7.91
C ALA A 144 -26.51 -12.05 7.71
N GLY A 145 -27.48 -11.33 8.26
CA GLY A 145 -28.91 -11.61 8.11
C GLY A 145 -29.38 -12.86 8.87
N LYS A 146 -30.53 -13.41 8.47
CA LYS A 146 -31.09 -14.61 9.09
C LYS A 146 -30.29 -15.85 8.67
N LEU A 147 -30.31 -16.87 9.54
CA LEU A 147 -29.79 -18.19 9.18
C LEU A 147 -30.61 -18.75 8.01
N THR A 148 -29.95 -19.42 7.09
CA THR A 148 -30.56 -19.98 5.89
C THR A 148 -30.03 -21.37 5.58
N GLY A 149 -30.85 -22.21 4.93
CA GLY A 149 -30.44 -23.53 4.46
C GLY A 149 -29.88 -24.41 5.58
N ASP A 150 -28.64 -24.87 5.39
CA ASP A 150 -27.99 -25.82 6.30
C ASP A 150 -27.69 -25.21 7.67
N GLU A 151 -27.44 -23.90 7.77
CA GLU A 151 -27.20 -23.18 9.02
C GLU A 151 -28.42 -23.31 9.95
N GLU A 152 -29.64 -23.11 9.41
CA GLU A 152 -30.91 -23.19 10.17
C GLU A 152 -31.19 -24.62 10.62
N VAL A 153 -30.89 -25.60 9.76
CA VAL A 153 -31.11 -27.04 10.07
C VAL A 153 -30.18 -27.48 11.20
N ILE A 154 -28.91 -27.07 11.16
CA ILE A 154 -27.94 -27.41 12.20
C ILE A 154 -28.31 -26.78 13.54
N LEU A 155 -28.65 -25.49 13.55
CA LEU A 155 -29.05 -24.82 14.79
C LEU A 155 -30.32 -25.44 15.42
N LYS A 156 -31.32 -25.83 14.60
CA LYS A 156 -32.51 -26.54 15.07
C LYS A 156 -32.18 -27.87 15.72
N ARG A 157 -31.25 -28.64 15.16
CA ARG A 157 -30.74 -29.88 15.75
C ARG A 157 -30.07 -29.60 17.10
N GLU A 158 -29.17 -28.62 17.16
CA GLU A 158 -28.46 -28.25 18.38
C GLU A 158 -29.44 -27.84 19.49
N HIS A 159 -30.48 -27.08 19.15
CA HIS A 159 -31.53 -26.74 20.12
C HIS A 159 -32.32 -27.96 20.61
N SER A 160 -32.58 -28.94 19.74
CA SER A 160 -33.23 -30.19 20.14
C SER A 160 -32.36 -31.06 21.07
N GLU A 161 -31.04 -30.88 20.98
CA GLU A 161 -30.05 -31.50 21.87
C GLU A 161 -29.77 -30.70 23.15
N ASN A 162 -30.63 -29.72 23.48
CA ASN A 162 -30.48 -28.79 24.62
C ASN A 162 -29.23 -27.89 24.60
N ARG A 163 -28.65 -27.68 23.43
CA ARG A 163 -27.58 -26.71 23.22
C ARG A 163 -28.17 -25.37 22.80
N ASN A 164 -28.86 -24.70 23.73
CA ASN A 164 -29.48 -23.39 23.44
C ASN A 164 -28.43 -22.33 23.18
N ARG A 165 -28.13 -22.05 21.91
CA ARG A 165 -27.14 -21.03 21.46
C ARG A 165 -27.87 -19.74 21.09
N GLU A 166 -27.33 -18.61 21.51
CA GLU A 166 -27.84 -17.30 21.16
C GLU A 166 -27.08 -16.75 19.98
N ILE A 167 -27.79 -16.49 18.88
CA ILE A 167 -27.19 -15.99 17.63
C ILE A 167 -26.51 -14.65 17.86
N GLY A 168 -25.25 -14.52 17.45
CA GLY A 168 -24.46 -13.31 17.51
C GLY A 168 -24.03 -12.87 18.92
N LEU A 169 -24.15 -13.75 19.93
CA LEU A 169 -23.76 -13.41 21.29
C LEU A 169 -22.27 -13.00 21.37
N TYR A 170 -21.38 -13.73 20.73
CA TYR A 170 -19.96 -13.49 20.79
C TYR A 170 -19.49 -12.33 19.92
N TYR A 171 -20.20 -12.03 18.83
CA TYR A 171 -20.01 -10.77 18.11
C TYR A 171 -20.29 -9.57 19.02
N ARG A 172 -21.45 -9.55 19.69
CA ARG A 172 -21.80 -8.45 20.61
C ARG A 172 -20.84 -8.34 21.80
N LYS A 173 -20.39 -9.47 22.35
CA LYS A 173 -19.37 -9.51 23.41
C LYS A 173 -18.05 -8.91 22.90
N MET A 174 -17.56 -9.31 21.73
CA MET A 174 -16.35 -8.79 21.12
C MET A 174 -16.42 -7.26 21.01
N VAL A 175 -17.46 -6.72 20.40
CA VAL A 175 -17.65 -5.27 20.26
C VAL A 175 -17.70 -4.58 21.62
N SER A 176 -18.46 -5.13 22.59
CA SER A 176 -18.57 -4.56 23.93
C SER A 176 -17.24 -4.56 24.67
N GLU A 177 -16.47 -5.65 24.61
CA GLU A 177 -15.20 -5.78 25.33
C GLU A 177 -14.12 -4.85 24.74
N ILE A 178 -14.10 -4.67 23.41
CA ILE A 178 -13.22 -3.70 22.75
C ILE A 178 -13.58 -2.28 23.21
N LYS A 179 -14.86 -1.89 23.14
CA LYS A 179 -15.31 -0.55 23.55
C LYS A 179 -15.07 -0.31 25.05
N ASP A 180 -15.35 -1.28 25.90
CA ASP A 180 -15.09 -1.20 27.35
C ASP A 180 -13.59 -0.98 27.62
N CYS A 181 -12.70 -1.66 26.90
CA CYS A 181 -11.26 -1.49 27.01
C CYS A 181 -10.84 -0.06 26.62
N LEU A 182 -11.29 0.41 25.45
CA LEU A 182 -10.93 1.74 24.93
C LEU A 182 -11.44 2.88 25.81
N VAL A 183 -12.64 2.77 26.36
CA VAL A 183 -13.18 3.77 27.32
C VAL A 183 -12.37 3.79 28.62
N ASN A 184 -11.82 2.65 29.03
CA ASN A 184 -11.07 2.51 30.27
C ASN A 184 -9.54 2.47 30.07
N ILE A 185 -9.05 2.88 28.92
CA ILE A 185 -7.64 2.75 28.50
C ILE A 185 -6.65 3.34 29.52
N GLN A 186 -7.03 4.44 30.17
CA GLN A 186 -6.25 5.08 31.23
C GLN A 186 -5.96 4.19 32.46
N ASN A 187 -6.80 3.18 32.70
CA ASN A 187 -6.61 2.21 33.79
C ASN A 187 -5.91 0.93 33.32
N ILE A 188 -5.67 0.80 32.01
CA ILE A 188 -5.16 -0.41 31.36
C ILE A 188 -3.72 -0.23 30.90
N VAL A 189 -3.41 0.88 30.22
CA VAL A 189 -2.08 1.16 29.68
C VAL A 189 -1.25 1.93 30.70
N PRO A 190 -0.14 1.36 31.21
CA PRO A 190 0.74 2.06 32.14
C PRO A 190 1.30 3.38 31.55
N GLY A 191 1.25 4.45 32.35
CA GLY A 191 1.74 5.75 31.93
C GLY A 191 0.85 6.52 30.95
N TYR A 192 -0.37 6.03 30.70
CA TYR A 192 -1.39 6.80 29.96
C TYR A 192 -1.76 8.07 30.71
N ASN A 193 -1.69 9.22 30.05
CA ASN A 193 -1.95 10.54 30.64
C ASN A 193 -2.96 11.38 29.83
N GLY A 194 -3.82 10.71 29.04
CA GLY A 194 -4.83 11.38 28.22
C GLY A 194 -4.47 11.49 26.74
N GLN A 195 -3.34 10.90 26.30
CA GLN A 195 -2.99 10.84 24.89
C GLN A 195 -4.06 10.08 24.08
N ASN A 196 -4.15 10.37 22.78
CA ASN A 196 -5.04 9.65 21.88
C ASN A 196 -4.59 8.19 21.68
N TYR A 197 -5.46 7.36 21.13
CA TYR A 197 -5.13 6.03 20.64
C TYR A 197 -5.52 5.88 19.16
N GLU A 198 -4.92 4.91 18.52
CA GLU A 198 -5.20 4.50 17.14
C GLU A 198 -5.43 3.00 17.09
N ILE A 199 -6.57 2.57 16.52
CA ILE A 199 -6.80 1.15 16.20
C ILE A 199 -6.09 0.87 14.89
N VAL A 200 -4.90 0.26 14.98
CA VAL A 200 -4.01 0.02 13.83
C VAL A 200 -4.51 -1.14 12.98
N GLY A 201 -5.10 -2.17 13.60
CA GLY A 201 -5.63 -3.30 12.87
C GLY A 201 -6.07 -4.48 13.73
N MET A 202 -6.49 -5.54 13.04
CA MET A 202 -7.02 -6.75 13.67
C MET A 202 -6.38 -8.00 13.08
N ALA A 203 -6.04 -8.96 13.95
CA ALA A 203 -5.72 -10.32 13.56
C ALA A 203 -6.90 -11.25 13.92
N TRP A 204 -7.43 -11.95 12.92
CA TRP A 204 -8.49 -12.95 13.04
C TRP A 204 -7.91 -14.35 12.89
N PHE A 205 -8.06 -15.21 13.90
CA PHE A 205 -7.59 -16.58 13.83
C PHE A 205 -8.65 -17.55 14.36
N GLN A 206 -9.48 -18.02 13.42
CA GLN A 206 -10.66 -18.85 13.70
C GLN A 206 -10.94 -19.77 12.50
N GLY A 207 -11.65 -20.87 12.67
CA GLY A 207 -12.10 -21.71 11.56
C GLY A 207 -12.40 -23.16 11.94
N TRP A 208 -11.75 -23.71 12.97
CA TRP A 208 -11.89 -25.12 13.31
C TRP A 208 -13.36 -25.51 13.59
N ASN A 209 -14.12 -24.70 14.32
CA ASN A 209 -15.50 -25.03 14.68
C ASN A 209 -16.47 -24.98 13.49
N ASP A 210 -16.22 -24.11 12.49
CA ASP A 210 -16.98 -24.15 11.22
C ASP A 210 -16.51 -25.30 10.32
N PHE A 211 -15.21 -25.68 10.39
CA PHE A 211 -14.68 -26.79 9.62
C PHE A 211 -15.08 -28.15 10.20
N CYS A 212 -15.00 -28.39 11.50
CA CYS A 212 -15.12 -29.73 12.09
C CYS A 212 -16.50 -30.40 11.87
N GLU A 213 -17.51 -29.62 11.51
CA GLU A 213 -18.84 -30.13 11.14
C GLU A 213 -18.94 -30.62 9.68
N TRP A 214 -17.85 -30.60 8.89
CA TRP A 214 -17.84 -30.96 7.46
C TRP A 214 -18.48 -32.32 7.18
N HIS A 215 -18.39 -33.27 8.10
CA HIS A 215 -18.88 -34.63 7.97
C HIS A 215 -20.36 -34.79 8.34
N LEU A 216 -20.99 -33.76 8.91
CA LEU A 216 -22.37 -33.83 9.42
C LEU A 216 -23.36 -34.07 8.30
N GLN A 217 -24.16 -35.12 8.49
CA GLN A 217 -25.25 -35.51 7.58
C GLN A 217 -26.58 -35.52 8.33
N LEU A 218 -27.60 -34.89 7.76
CA LEU A 218 -28.96 -34.87 8.26
C LEU A 218 -29.89 -35.24 7.08
N ASP A 219 -30.78 -36.17 7.28
CA ASP A 219 -31.74 -36.67 6.27
C ASP A 219 -31.10 -37.04 4.92
N GLY A 220 -29.91 -37.63 4.99
CA GLY A 220 -29.10 -38.04 3.80
C GLY A 220 -28.39 -36.91 3.07
N LYS A 221 -28.50 -35.67 3.53
CA LYS A 221 -27.79 -34.52 3.00
C LYS A 221 -26.60 -34.17 3.89
N ARG A 222 -25.45 -33.76 3.26
CA ARG A 222 -24.26 -33.28 3.94
C ARG A 222 -24.41 -31.79 4.25
N VAL A 223 -25.06 -31.50 5.37
CA VAL A 223 -25.31 -30.10 5.81
C VAL A 223 -24.02 -29.39 6.29
N GLY A 224 -23.03 -30.14 6.80
CA GLY A 224 -21.78 -29.54 7.28
C GLY A 224 -20.96 -28.86 6.15
N MET A 225 -21.02 -29.36 4.91
CA MET A 225 -20.39 -28.71 3.78
C MET A 225 -21.01 -27.34 3.44
N GLY A 226 -22.30 -27.16 3.74
CA GLY A 226 -23.02 -25.91 3.55
C GLY A 226 -22.55 -24.81 4.50
N LEU A 227 -22.07 -25.15 5.71
CA LEU A 227 -21.43 -24.18 6.60
C LEU A 227 -20.16 -23.61 5.97
N ILE A 228 -19.32 -24.47 5.37
CA ILE A 228 -18.10 -24.04 4.67
C ILE A 228 -18.46 -23.10 3.52
N ASP A 229 -19.50 -23.39 2.74
CA ASP A 229 -19.95 -22.54 1.64
C ASP A 229 -20.46 -21.16 2.10
N ARG A 230 -21.01 -21.09 3.29
CA ARG A 230 -21.54 -19.83 3.89
C ARG A 230 -20.52 -19.04 4.68
N TYR A 231 -19.39 -19.65 5.05
CA TYR A 231 -18.35 -19.01 5.86
C TYR A 231 -17.87 -17.67 5.28
N PRO A 232 -17.55 -17.53 3.97
CA PRO A 232 -17.11 -16.26 3.43
C PRO A 232 -18.14 -15.13 3.62
N HIS A 233 -19.41 -15.42 3.34
CA HIS A 233 -20.49 -14.44 3.50
C HIS A 233 -20.61 -13.96 4.95
N ASN A 234 -20.61 -14.88 5.92
CA ASN A 234 -20.79 -14.58 7.32
C ASN A 234 -19.62 -13.80 7.89
N LEU A 235 -18.39 -14.19 7.56
CA LEU A 235 -17.18 -13.51 8.02
C LEU A 235 -17.03 -12.13 7.39
N ALA A 236 -17.31 -11.99 6.10
CA ALA A 236 -17.29 -10.70 5.41
C ALA A 236 -18.30 -9.71 6.01
N ALA A 237 -19.51 -10.18 6.33
CA ALA A 237 -20.53 -9.39 7.02
C ALA A 237 -20.03 -8.93 8.39
N MET A 238 -19.42 -9.85 9.15
CA MET A 238 -18.90 -9.54 10.48
C MET A 238 -17.82 -8.45 10.43
N PHE A 239 -16.91 -8.51 9.47
CA PHE A 239 -15.87 -7.48 9.34
C PHE A 239 -16.43 -6.11 8.97
N ARG A 240 -17.41 -6.04 8.06
CA ARG A 240 -18.10 -4.78 7.73
C ARG A 240 -18.80 -4.18 8.96
N ASP A 241 -19.56 -5.00 9.69
CA ASP A 241 -20.26 -4.53 10.89
C ASP A 241 -19.28 -4.11 12.00
N LEU A 242 -18.19 -4.84 12.21
CA LEU A 242 -17.17 -4.51 13.20
C LEU A 242 -16.49 -3.16 12.90
N ARG A 243 -16.10 -2.93 11.66
CA ARG A 243 -15.53 -1.65 11.23
C ARG A 243 -16.49 -0.48 11.48
N LYS A 244 -17.77 -0.69 11.18
CA LYS A 244 -18.82 0.28 11.45
C LYS A 244 -19.03 0.51 12.95
N ASP A 245 -19.10 -0.56 13.75
CA ASP A 245 -19.35 -0.48 15.19
C ASP A 245 -18.18 0.17 15.94
N LEU A 246 -16.95 0.06 15.42
CA LEU A 246 -15.74 0.68 15.98
C LEU A 246 -15.44 2.07 15.39
N ASP A 247 -16.17 2.50 14.37
CA ASP A 247 -15.94 3.75 13.62
C ASP A 247 -14.55 3.81 12.96
N VAL A 248 -14.07 2.67 12.43
CA VAL A 248 -12.79 2.54 11.71
C VAL A 248 -13.04 1.80 10.40
N PRO A 249 -13.61 2.48 9.37
CA PRO A 249 -14.10 1.84 8.15
C PRO A 249 -13.03 1.11 7.35
N ASP A 250 -11.79 1.60 7.39
CA ASP A 250 -10.66 1.04 6.64
C ASP A 250 -9.69 0.23 7.53
N MET A 251 -10.10 -0.18 8.73
CA MET A 251 -9.25 -0.96 9.65
C MET A 251 -8.64 -2.17 8.94
N PRO A 252 -7.30 -2.29 8.87
CA PRO A 252 -6.64 -3.47 8.34
C PRO A 252 -6.99 -4.73 9.12
N ILE A 253 -7.26 -5.83 8.42
CA ILE A 253 -7.57 -7.13 9.03
C ILE A 253 -6.73 -8.22 8.38
N VAL A 254 -6.08 -9.04 9.17
CA VAL A 254 -5.36 -10.23 8.69
C VAL A 254 -6.09 -11.48 9.15
N ILE A 255 -6.32 -12.42 8.22
CA ILE A 255 -6.99 -13.70 8.49
C ILE A 255 -5.93 -14.80 8.50
N GLY A 256 -5.65 -15.40 9.65
CA GLY A 256 -4.82 -16.59 9.74
C GLY A 256 -5.52 -17.81 9.15
N GLU A 257 -4.86 -18.49 8.22
CA GLU A 257 -5.31 -19.75 7.65
C GLU A 257 -5.53 -20.81 8.73
N LEU A 258 -6.49 -21.68 8.56
CA LEU A 258 -6.56 -22.94 9.31
C LEU A 258 -5.55 -23.94 8.72
N GLY A 259 -4.26 -23.77 9.05
CA GLY A 259 -3.14 -24.54 8.50
C GLY A 259 -2.94 -25.94 9.10
N VAL A 260 -3.90 -26.41 9.91
CA VAL A 260 -3.84 -27.71 10.58
C VAL A 260 -3.65 -28.85 9.57
N GLY A 261 -2.59 -29.64 9.74
CA GLY A 261 -2.21 -30.73 8.83
C GLY A 261 -1.26 -30.29 7.71
N GLY A 262 -0.88 -29.02 7.68
CA GLY A 262 0.13 -28.47 6.76
C GLY A 262 -0.17 -28.72 5.29
N HIS A 263 0.87 -28.84 4.48
CA HIS A 263 0.80 -29.17 3.03
C HIS A 263 0.41 -30.65 2.75
N GLU A 264 0.49 -31.51 3.76
CA GLU A 264 0.03 -32.90 3.59
C GLU A 264 -1.47 -32.93 3.25
N MET A 265 -2.26 -32.00 3.80
CA MET A 265 -3.70 -31.88 3.44
C MET A 265 -3.91 -31.61 1.95
N SER A 266 -3.08 -30.77 1.33
CA SER A 266 -3.16 -30.49 -0.11
C SER A 266 -2.89 -31.77 -0.93
N LYS A 267 -1.83 -32.52 -0.58
CA LYS A 267 -1.48 -33.79 -1.24
C LYS A 267 -2.57 -34.85 -1.05
N ARG A 268 -3.11 -34.98 0.16
CA ARG A 268 -4.21 -35.91 0.45
C ARG A 268 -5.49 -35.56 -0.31
N ALA A 269 -5.76 -34.27 -0.52
CA ALA A 269 -6.93 -33.78 -1.23
C ALA A 269 -6.90 -34.06 -2.75
N GLU A 270 -5.76 -34.45 -3.32
CA GLU A 270 -5.66 -34.95 -4.70
C GLU A 270 -6.46 -36.28 -4.86
N ASN A 271 -6.63 -37.04 -3.78
CA ASN A 271 -7.53 -38.17 -3.72
C ASN A 271 -8.96 -37.70 -3.33
N PRO A 272 -9.95 -37.71 -4.24
CA PRO A 272 -11.30 -37.25 -3.96
C PRO A 272 -12.04 -38.09 -2.89
N ASP A 273 -11.55 -39.31 -2.60
CA ASP A 273 -12.10 -40.16 -1.54
C ASP A 273 -11.60 -39.79 -0.15
N ASP A 274 -10.51 -39.01 -0.05
CA ASP A 274 -10.08 -38.36 1.22
C ASP A 274 -10.91 -37.13 1.52
N ARG A 275 -12.09 -37.37 1.99
CA ARG A 275 -13.11 -36.33 2.20
C ARG A 275 -12.74 -35.29 3.21
N GLU A 276 -11.97 -35.64 4.22
CA GLU A 276 -11.47 -34.68 5.22
C GLU A 276 -10.51 -33.68 4.57
N ALA A 277 -9.53 -34.18 3.83
CA ALA A 277 -8.57 -33.33 3.15
C ALA A 277 -9.22 -32.43 2.10
N VAL A 278 -10.17 -32.97 1.33
CA VAL A 278 -10.97 -32.20 0.36
C VAL A 278 -11.77 -31.10 1.05
N ALA A 279 -12.40 -31.39 2.21
CA ALA A 279 -13.14 -30.42 2.98
C ALA A 279 -12.22 -29.34 3.58
N MET A 280 -11.03 -29.70 4.08
CA MET A 280 -10.04 -28.77 4.61
C MET A 280 -9.57 -27.80 3.52
N MET A 281 -9.24 -28.30 2.34
CA MET A 281 -8.81 -27.45 1.23
C MET A 281 -9.96 -26.56 0.72
N LYS A 282 -11.21 -27.01 0.79
CA LYS A 282 -12.37 -26.17 0.54
C LYS A 282 -12.51 -25.08 1.58
N PHE A 283 -12.28 -25.38 2.87
CA PHE A 283 -12.35 -24.42 3.95
C PHE A 283 -11.27 -23.33 3.86
N ARG A 284 -10.01 -23.71 3.57
CA ARG A 284 -8.91 -22.78 3.34
C ARG A 284 -9.22 -21.82 2.19
N ARG A 285 -9.76 -22.34 1.07
CA ARG A 285 -10.23 -21.47 -0.02
C ARG A 285 -11.39 -20.54 0.42
N ALA A 286 -12.29 -21.00 1.28
CA ALA A 286 -13.36 -20.18 1.81
C ALA A 286 -12.82 -19.04 2.71
N GLN A 287 -11.78 -19.29 3.51
CA GLN A 287 -11.09 -18.25 4.28
C GLN A 287 -10.40 -17.23 3.35
N LYS A 288 -9.68 -17.71 2.33
CA LYS A 288 -9.03 -16.85 1.34
C LYS A 288 -10.04 -15.99 0.58
N ALA A 289 -11.18 -16.55 0.19
CA ALA A 289 -12.23 -15.83 -0.54
C ALA A 289 -12.78 -14.59 0.20
N VAL A 290 -12.62 -14.51 1.54
CA VAL A 290 -12.98 -13.30 2.29
C VAL A 290 -11.98 -12.18 2.04
N ALA A 291 -10.70 -12.50 1.94
CA ALA A 291 -9.66 -11.54 1.61
C ALA A 291 -9.73 -11.10 0.13
N ASP A 292 -10.18 -12.01 -0.74
CA ASP A 292 -10.34 -11.77 -2.18
C ASP A 292 -11.67 -11.04 -2.51
N ASP A 293 -12.55 -10.76 -1.52
CA ASP A 293 -13.81 -10.01 -1.73
C ASP A 293 -13.51 -8.53 -2.03
N PRO A 294 -13.73 -8.03 -3.26
CA PRO A 294 -13.42 -6.65 -3.64
C PRO A 294 -14.22 -5.60 -2.86
N SER A 295 -15.32 -6.00 -2.20
CA SER A 295 -16.10 -5.11 -1.32
C SER A 295 -15.48 -4.97 0.09
N LEU A 296 -14.46 -5.77 0.42
CA LEU A 296 -13.76 -5.78 1.71
C LEU A 296 -12.32 -5.31 1.54
N LYS A 297 -12.13 -4.02 1.38
CA LYS A 297 -10.78 -3.43 1.33
C LYS A 297 -9.99 -3.72 2.62
N ASN A 298 -8.66 -3.80 2.51
CA ASN A 298 -7.75 -3.96 3.65
C ASN A 298 -7.98 -5.26 4.46
N VAL A 299 -8.34 -6.36 3.79
CA VAL A 299 -8.36 -7.70 4.38
C VAL A 299 -7.33 -8.57 3.69
N THR A 300 -6.46 -9.26 4.44
CA THR A 300 -5.39 -10.11 3.88
C THR A 300 -5.45 -11.50 4.48
N PHE A 301 -5.26 -12.49 3.63
CA PHE A 301 -5.12 -13.89 4.04
C PHE A 301 -3.65 -14.19 4.33
N VAL A 302 -3.38 -14.86 5.45
CA VAL A 302 -2.03 -15.24 5.89
C VAL A 302 -1.92 -16.76 5.89
N PRO A 303 -1.19 -17.36 4.93
CA PRO A 303 -0.92 -18.79 4.92
C PRO A 303 -0.20 -19.21 6.20
N THR A 304 -0.67 -20.27 6.84
CA THR A 304 -0.04 -20.82 8.07
C THR A 304 0.28 -22.30 7.94
N ALA A 305 -0.03 -22.93 6.81
CA ALA A 305 0.28 -24.34 6.55
C ALA A 305 1.79 -24.64 6.57
N ASP A 306 2.64 -23.67 6.21
CA ASP A 306 4.11 -23.76 6.24
C ASP A 306 4.66 -23.94 7.65
N PHE A 307 3.92 -23.49 8.66
CA PHE A 307 4.35 -23.57 10.06
C PHE A 307 3.93 -24.88 10.75
N TRP A 308 3.26 -25.77 10.01
CA TRP A 308 2.86 -27.06 10.57
C TRP A 308 4.07 -27.94 10.85
N ASP A 309 4.27 -28.30 12.12
CA ASP A 309 5.38 -29.17 12.56
C ASP A 309 5.15 -30.62 12.12
N THR A 310 5.81 -31.04 11.04
CA THR A 310 5.70 -32.38 10.46
C THR A 310 6.32 -33.45 11.34
N ARG A 311 7.39 -33.13 12.09
CA ARG A 311 8.03 -34.06 13.05
C ARG A 311 7.09 -34.35 14.22
N LEU A 312 6.48 -33.31 14.77
CA LEU A 312 5.51 -33.46 15.86
C LEU A 312 4.30 -34.27 15.42
N GLN A 313 3.86 -34.07 14.18
CA GLN A 313 2.79 -34.86 13.57
C GLN A 313 3.16 -36.34 13.41
N GLU A 314 4.39 -36.66 13.03
CA GLU A 314 4.87 -38.03 12.91
C GLU A 314 4.98 -38.71 14.27
N LEU A 315 5.55 -38.07 15.26
CA LEU A 315 5.59 -38.55 16.64
C LEU A 315 4.20 -38.84 17.19
N ARG A 316 3.23 -37.97 16.91
CA ARG A 316 1.84 -38.19 17.27
C ARG A 316 1.27 -39.43 16.63
N ARG A 317 1.47 -39.65 15.32
CA ARG A 317 1.00 -40.85 14.61
C ARG A 317 1.57 -42.13 15.21
N MET A 318 2.84 -42.13 15.57
CA MET A 318 3.47 -43.24 16.24
C MET A 318 2.86 -43.51 17.63
N SER A 319 2.63 -42.47 18.40
CA SER A 319 1.96 -42.54 19.69
C SER A 319 0.51 -43.05 19.59
N ASP A 320 -0.25 -42.57 18.62
CA ASP A 320 -1.65 -42.97 18.39
C ASP A 320 -1.74 -44.42 17.90
N ALA A 321 -0.87 -44.85 16.96
CA ALA A 321 -0.83 -46.21 16.45
C ALA A 321 -0.52 -47.21 17.59
N TYR A 322 0.45 -46.89 18.42
CA TYR A 322 0.75 -47.71 19.55
C TYR A 322 -0.37 -47.78 20.61
N SER A 323 -0.99 -46.64 20.92
CA SER A 323 -2.12 -46.58 21.89
C SER A 323 -3.31 -47.43 21.41
N ASN A 324 -3.57 -47.44 20.08
CA ASN A 324 -4.61 -48.27 19.45
C ASN A 324 -4.24 -49.75 19.52
N GLU A 325 -3.02 -50.12 19.19
CA GLU A 325 -2.56 -51.52 19.27
C GLU A 325 -2.63 -52.06 20.71
N LYS A 326 -2.24 -51.29 21.71
CA LYS A 326 -2.40 -51.67 23.15
C LYS A 326 -3.86 -51.88 23.49
N ARG A 327 -4.78 -51.00 23.06
CA ARG A 327 -6.20 -51.11 23.34
C ARG A 327 -6.81 -52.34 22.68
N GLU A 328 -6.44 -52.64 21.45
CA GLU A 328 -6.94 -53.77 20.68
C GLU A 328 -6.46 -55.10 21.26
N LYS A 329 -5.18 -55.15 21.76
CA LYS A 329 -4.60 -56.37 22.33
C LYS A 329 -4.82 -56.50 23.84
N GLY A 330 -5.48 -55.51 24.50
CA GLY A 330 -5.74 -55.52 25.96
C GLY A 330 -4.45 -55.54 26.82
N ILE A 331 -3.35 -54.98 26.28
CA ILE A 331 -2.07 -54.97 26.93
C ILE A 331 -2.07 -53.88 28.00
N LYS A 332 -1.83 -54.29 29.29
CA LYS A 332 -1.66 -53.35 30.39
C LYS A 332 -0.25 -52.77 30.38
N ASP A 333 -0.11 -51.49 30.73
CA ASP A 333 1.18 -50.82 30.84
C ASP A 333 2.02 -51.45 31.96
N THR A 334 3.12 -52.05 31.57
CA THR A 334 4.19 -52.54 32.49
C THR A 334 5.49 -51.85 32.10
N GLU A 335 6.41 -51.68 33.06
CA GLU A 335 7.71 -51.01 32.81
C GLU A 335 8.50 -51.63 31.64
N ASP A 336 8.43 -52.93 31.43
CA ASP A 336 9.21 -53.67 30.40
C ASP A 336 8.63 -53.59 28.96
N ASN A 337 7.34 -53.20 28.80
CA ASN A 337 6.68 -53.12 27.48
C ASN A 337 6.73 -51.72 26.88
N HIS A 338 7.48 -50.79 27.44
CA HIS A 338 7.33 -49.38 27.25
C HIS A 338 8.43 -48.67 26.48
N LEU A 339 9.61 -49.31 26.27
CA LEU A 339 10.80 -48.56 25.87
C LEU A 339 10.64 -47.69 24.61
N PRO A 340 10.09 -48.13 23.49
CA PRO A 340 9.95 -47.26 22.34
C PRO A 340 8.82 -46.23 22.53
N THR A 341 7.74 -46.60 23.19
CA THR A 341 6.54 -45.75 23.35
C THR A 341 6.68 -44.67 24.39
N LYS A 342 7.32 -45.03 25.51
CA LYS A 342 7.60 -44.05 26.53
C LYS A 342 8.52 -42.98 25.96
N GLN A 343 9.53 -43.36 25.20
CA GLN A 343 10.41 -42.42 24.54
C GLN A 343 9.66 -41.49 23.57
N PHE A 344 8.79 -42.04 22.70
CA PHE A 344 7.96 -41.23 21.76
C PHE A 344 6.94 -40.37 22.50
N ASN A 345 6.30 -40.88 23.54
CA ASN A 345 5.38 -40.09 24.34
C ASN A 345 6.09 -38.98 25.09
N ASP A 346 7.23 -39.24 25.72
CA ASP A 346 8.00 -38.24 26.45
C ASP A 346 8.50 -37.15 25.47
N GLU A 347 9.00 -37.57 24.29
CA GLU A 347 9.39 -36.63 23.24
C GLU A 347 8.19 -35.84 22.72
N TYR A 348 7.09 -36.47 22.36
CA TYR A 348 5.87 -35.82 21.91
C TYR A 348 5.32 -34.82 22.91
N LEU A 349 5.19 -35.23 24.19
CA LEU A 349 4.70 -34.38 25.27
C LEU A 349 5.68 -33.24 25.64
N SER A 350 6.95 -33.37 25.35
CA SER A 350 7.91 -32.28 25.52
C SER A 350 7.72 -31.19 24.47
N LEU A 351 7.32 -31.59 23.25
CA LEU A 351 7.14 -30.71 22.08
C LEU A 351 5.71 -30.14 21.98
N GLY A 352 4.71 -30.78 22.55
CA GLY A 352 3.31 -30.37 22.36
C GLY A 352 2.31 -31.04 23.28
N ASP A 353 1.08 -31.21 22.79
CA ASP A 353 -0.01 -31.94 23.46
C ASP A 353 -0.88 -32.75 22.47
N HIS A 354 -1.91 -33.47 22.98
CA HIS A 354 -2.76 -34.36 22.19
C HIS A 354 -3.80 -33.67 21.30
N TRP A 355 -3.91 -32.34 21.32
CA TRP A 355 -4.96 -31.63 20.59
C TRP A 355 -4.52 -31.26 19.18
N TYR A 356 -4.81 -32.09 18.21
CA TYR A 356 -4.51 -31.88 16.78
C TYR A 356 -5.03 -30.53 16.28
N CYS A 357 -6.26 -30.16 16.62
CA CYS A 357 -6.88 -28.91 16.21
C CYS A 357 -6.19 -27.65 16.77
N HIS A 358 -5.34 -27.81 17.80
CA HIS A 358 -4.55 -26.75 18.39
C HIS A 358 -3.07 -26.88 18.01
N TYR A 359 -2.80 -27.22 16.76
CA TYR A 359 -1.43 -27.36 16.24
C TYR A 359 -0.56 -28.31 17.10
N ASN A 360 -1.16 -29.40 17.61
CA ASN A 360 -0.56 -30.35 18.54
C ASN A 360 0.05 -29.68 19.80
N GLY A 361 -0.41 -28.48 20.19
CA GLY A 361 0.10 -27.73 21.33
C GLY A 361 1.51 -27.17 21.15
N SER A 362 2.00 -27.03 19.92
CA SER A 362 3.32 -26.50 19.60
C SER A 362 3.39 -24.98 19.81
N ALA A 363 4.16 -24.54 20.82
CA ALA A 363 4.42 -23.13 21.05
C ALA A 363 5.25 -22.50 19.91
N SER A 364 6.10 -23.28 19.24
CA SER A 364 6.82 -22.85 18.05
C SER A 364 5.86 -22.45 16.93
N ASN A 365 4.86 -23.32 16.62
CA ASN A 365 3.85 -23.01 15.62
C ASN A 365 3.05 -21.75 15.94
N TYR A 366 2.58 -21.59 17.18
CA TYR A 366 1.86 -20.38 17.59
C TYR A 366 2.70 -19.11 17.49
N SER A 367 4.01 -19.22 17.81
CA SER A 367 4.94 -18.10 17.68
C SER A 367 5.13 -17.71 16.20
N LEU A 368 5.32 -18.68 15.30
CA LEU A 368 5.47 -18.44 13.86
C LEU A 368 4.19 -17.87 13.23
N ILE A 369 3.03 -18.37 13.65
CA ILE A 369 1.73 -17.80 13.24
C ILE A 369 1.61 -16.35 13.71
N GLY A 370 1.94 -16.07 14.99
CA GLY A 370 1.92 -14.70 15.53
C GLY A 370 2.89 -13.77 14.79
N TYR A 371 4.07 -14.27 14.44
CA TYR A 371 5.05 -13.57 13.62
C TYR A 371 4.45 -13.23 12.24
N ALA A 372 3.92 -14.20 11.51
CA ALA A 372 3.36 -13.99 10.18
C ALA A 372 2.16 -13.04 10.17
N LEU A 373 1.25 -13.15 11.16
CA LEU A 373 0.12 -12.21 11.30
C LEU A 373 0.61 -10.78 11.56
N ALA A 374 1.65 -10.61 12.40
CA ALA A 374 2.26 -9.33 12.67
C ALA A 374 2.93 -8.74 11.44
N GLU A 375 3.78 -9.53 10.77
CA GLU A 375 4.47 -9.07 9.56
C GLU A 375 3.50 -8.62 8.49
N VAL A 376 2.50 -9.44 8.15
CA VAL A 376 1.53 -9.10 7.10
C VAL A 376 0.70 -7.87 7.47
N LEU A 377 0.30 -7.72 8.74
CA LEU A 377 -0.41 -6.51 9.18
C LEU A 377 0.51 -5.29 9.13
N ASN A 378 1.78 -5.44 9.47
CA ASN A 378 2.81 -4.41 9.35
C ASN A 378 3.08 -4.03 7.90
N MET A 379 3.16 -5.02 7.02
CA MET A 379 3.47 -4.84 5.61
C MET A 379 2.48 -3.92 4.90
N ARG A 380 1.18 -4.04 5.16
CA ARG A 380 0.15 -3.19 4.56
C ARG A 380 0.09 -1.78 5.14
N SER A 381 0.46 -1.61 6.40
CA SER A 381 0.41 -0.29 7.03
C SER A 381 1.59 0.62 6.66
N ASP A 382 2.69 0.08 6.11
CA ASP A 382 3.98 0.77 6.07
C ASP A 382 4.68 0.84 4.71
N LEU A 383 4.14 0.18 3.65
CA LEU A 383 4.76 0.31 2.33
C LEU A 383 4.64 1.75 1.82
N ALA A 384 5.80 2.39 1.63
CA ALA A 384 5.88 3.74 1.09
C ALA A 384 5.02 4.78 1.85
N MET A 385 4.99 4.73 3.19
CA MET A 385 4.28 5.73 4.01
C MET A 385 4.80 7.15 3.81
N THR A 386 6.07 7.28 3.41
CA THR A 386 6.68 8.46 2.80
C THR A 386 7.20 8.10 1.41
N PRO A 387 7.46 9.09 0.54
CA PRO A 387 7.96 8.80 -0.81
C PRO A 387 9.25 7.97 -0.76
N PRO A 388 9.36 6.85 -1.50
CA PRO A 388 10.58 6.04 -1.53
C PRO A 388 11.81 6.85 -1.93
N MET A 389 12.93 6.56 -1.26
CA MET A 389 14.23 7.15 -1.56
C MET A 389 15.22 6.04 -1.92
N GLY A 390 15.94 6.22 -3.03
CA GLY A 390 16.86 5.20 -3.52
C GLY A 390 17.70 5.65 -4.72
N TRP A 391 18.17 4.67 -5.45
CA TRP A 391 18.93 4.83 -6.68
C TRP A 391 18.44 3.81 -7.71
N ASN A 392 18.42 4.21 -8.99
CA ASN A 392 18.07 3.32 -10.09
C ASN A 392 19.17 3.40 -11.16
N SER A 393 19.50 2.27 -11.78
CA SER A 393 20.66 2.12 -12.64
C SER A 393 20.54 2.78 -14.02
N TRP A 394 19.30 3.03 -14.51
CA TRP A 394 19.07 3.38 -15.92
C TRP A 394 19.81 4.64 -16.38
N ASN A 395 19.64 5.76 -15.69
CA ASN A 395 20.18 7.04 -16.12
C ASN A 395 21.72 7.13 -16.01
N ALA A 396 22.34 6.30 -15.13
CA ALA A 396 23.78 6.22 -15.00
C ALA A 396 24.43 5.30 -16.05
N PHE A 397 23.80 4.15 -16.32
CA PHE A 397 24.46 3.06 -17.03
C PHE A 397 23.67 2.50 -18.22
N GLU A 398 22.41 2.85 -18.35
CA GLU A 398 21.50 2.23 -19.33
C GLU A 398 21.61 0.69 -19.25
N LYS A 399 21.82 0.01 -20.35
CA LYS A 399 22.00 -1.45 -20.41
C LYS A 399 23.41 -1.95 -20.00
N GLU A 400 24.34 -1.05 -19.74
CA GLU A 400 25.74 -1.40 -19.43
C GLU A 400 25.94 -1.64 -17.92
N ILE A 401 25.05 -2.45 -17.33
CA ILE A 401 25.05 -2.86 -15.92
C ILE A 401 25.73 -4.23 -15.75
N ASP A 402 26.33 -4.45 -14.59
CA ASP A 402 26.90 -5.71 -14.17
C ASP A 402 26.95 -5.80 -12.63
N GLU A 403 27.21 -7.01 -12.12
CA GLU A 403 27.29 -7.32 -10.70
C GLU A 403 28.26 -6.42 -9.93
N ASP A 404 29.45 -6.18 -10.47
CA ASP A 404 30.48 -5.38 -9.81
C ASP A 404 30.07 -3.91 -9.69
N LYS A 405 29.45 -3.36 -10.73
CA LYS A 405 28.93 -1.98 -10.69
C LYS A 405 27.83 -1.83 -9.62
N ILE A 406 26.88 -2.76 -9.56
CA ILE A 406 25.79 -2.70 -8.58
C ILE A 406 26.33 -2.78 -7.16
N LYS A 407 27.26 -3.70 -6.89
CA LYS A 407 27.93 -3.79 -5.58
C LYS A 407 28.68 -2.51 -5.22
N ALA A 408 29.41 -1.93 -6.18
CA ALA A 408 30.12 -0.68 -5.95
C ALA A 408 29.18 0.53 -5.72
N ILE A 409 28.02 0.56 -6.36
CA ILE A 409 26.99 1.57 -6.12
C ILE A 409 26.39 1.42 -4.71
N ALA A 410 26.08 0.19 -4.28
CA ALA A 410 25.59 -0.05 -2.91
C ALA A 410 26.61 0.41 -1.85
N ASP A 411 27.90 0.12 -2.07
CA ASP A 411 28.99 0.61 -1.20
C ASP A 411 29.12 2.14 -1.23
N ALA A 412 28.96 2.76 -2.39
CA ALA A 412 29.00 4.21 -2.55
C ALA A 412 27.80 4.90 -1.87
N MET A 413 26.62 4.31 -1.92
CA MET A 413 25.45 4.83 -1.20
C MET A 413 25.66 4.86 0.32
N VAL A 414 26.31 3.84 0.87
CA VAL A 414 26.67 3.80 2.29
C VAL A 414 27.79 4.80 2.61
N SER A 415 28.89 4.76 1.88
CA SER A 415 30.08 5.58 2.16
C SER A 415 29.89 7.08 1.92
N SER A 416 28.97 7.47 1.04
CA SER A 416 28.63 8.89 0.81
C SER A 416 27.71 9.48 1.88
N GLY A 417 27.12 8.66 2.77
CA GLY A 417 26.13 9.08 3.75
C GLY A 417 24.69 9.15 3.20
N MET A 418 24.44 8.78 1.95
CA MET A 418 23.08 8.78 1.37
C MET A 418 22.16 7.82 2.11
N ARG A 419 22.64 6.60 2.47
CA ARG A 419 21.85 5.66 3.28
C ARG A 419 21.39 6.33 4.60
N ASP A 420 22.28 6.99 5.30
CA ASP A 420 22.00 7.64 6.59
C ASP A 420 21.11 8.88 6.41
N ALA A 421 21.05 9.46 5.21
CA ALA A 421 20.10 10.50 4.81
C ALA A 421 18.70 9.95 4.41
N GLY A 422 18.52 8.61 4.35
CA GLY A 422 17.23 7.96 4.07
C GLY A 422 17.12 7.23 2.73
N TYR A 423 18.16 7.22 1.89
CA TYR A 423 18.15 6.46 0.63
C TYR A 423 18.34 4.98 0.93
N THR A 424 17.32 4.18 0.67
CA THR A 424 17.33 2.76 1.06
C THR A 424 17.26 1.80 -0.12
N TYR A 425 16.72 2.18 -1.27
CA TYR A 425 16.55 1.27 -2.40
C TYR A 425 17.72 1.33 -3.39
N ILE A 426 18.20 0.17 -3.84
CA ILE A 426 19.05 -0.02 -5.03
C ILE A 426 18.21 -0.76 -6.07
N VAL A 427 17.78 -0.06 -7.11
CA VAL A 427 16.93 -0.62 -8.16
C VAL A 427 17.77 -0.92 -9.39
N ILE A 428 17.81 -2.18 -9.79
CA ILE A 428 18.45 -2.63 -11.04
C ILE A 428 17.39 -2.53 -12.15
N ASP A 429 17.61 -1.62 -13.11
CA ASP A 429 16.69 -1.37 -14.21
C ASP A 429 16.86 -2.41 -15.33
N ASP A 430 16.26 -2.21 -16.52
CA ASP A 430 16.22 -3.14 -17.65
C ASP A 430 17.61 -3.68 -18.07
N ALA A 431 17.64 -4.79 -18.77
CA ALA A 431 18.80 -5.49 -19.26
C ALA A 431 19.62 -6.27 -18.21
N TRP A 432 19.02 -6.64 -17.08
CA TRP A 432 19.63 -7.56 -16.10
C TRP A 432 19.40 -9.03 -16.47
N MET A 433 18.28 -9.35 -17.16
CA MET A 433 17.82 -10.69 -17.45
C MET A 433 18.55 -11.34 -18.64
N ALA A 434 18.57 -12.67 -18.66
CA ALA A 434 18.99 -13.49 -19.78
C ALA A 434 18.02 -13.33 -20.97
N SER A 435 18.48 -13.69 -22.19
CA SER A 435 17.66 -13.61 -23.41
C SER A 435 16.51 -14.61 -23.47
N GLU A 436 16.50 -15.61 -22.60
CA GLU A 436 15.46 -16.65 -22.50
C GLU A 436 15.20 -16.97 -21.04
N ARG A 437 13.96 -17.39 -20.74
CA ARG A 437 13.57 -17.93 -19.44
C ARG A 437 14.27 -19.28 -19.22
N ASP A 438 14.38 -19.72 -17.97
CA ASP A 438 14.90 -21.04 -17.65
C ASP A 438 13.92 -22.18 -18.04
N GLN A 439 14.35 -23.42 -17.80
CA GLN A 439 13.55 -24.60 -18.14
C GLN A 439 12.23 -24.76 -17.37
N ASP A 440 12.10 -24.04 -16.24
CA ASP A 440 10.90 -24.00 -15.43
C ASP A 440 10.01 -22.77 -15.76
N GLY A 441 10.38 -22.00 -16.77
CA GLY A 441 9.68 -20.80 -17.25
C GLY A 441 9.94 -19.55 -16.41
N ARG A 442 10.89 -19.59 -15.46
CA ARG A 442 11.24 -18.45 -14.62
C ARG A 442 12.20 -17.50 -15.31
N LEU A 443 12.16 -16.24 -14.95
CA LEU A 443 13.19 -15.28 -15.34
C LEU A 443 14.55 -15.69 -14.75
N ALA A 444 15.61 -15.47 -15.51
CA ALA A 444 16.97 -15.77 -15.09
C ALA A 444 17.88 -14.54 -15.31
N ALA A 445 18.90 -14.38 -14.49
CA ALA A 445 19.91 -13.35 -14.66
C ALA A 445 20.78 -13.64 -15.89
N ASP A 446 21.25 -12.59 -16.60
CA ASP A 446 22.30 -12.74 -17.63
C ASP A 446 23.57 -13.27 -16.94
N PRO A 447 24.03 -14.50 -17.27
CA PRO A 447 25.16 -15.11 -16.58
C PRO A 447 26.51 -14.42 -16.83
N LYS A 448 26.59 -13.53 -17.82
CA LYS A 448 27.80 -12.72 -18.06
C LYS A 448 27.80 -11.45 -17.20
N LYS A 449 26.64 -10.87 -16.98
CA LYS A 449 26.48 -9.64 -16.20
C LYS A 449 26.37 -9.93 -14.70
N PHE A 450 25.62 -10.97 -14.35
CA PHE A 450 25.32 -11.36 -12.97
C PHE A 450 25.63 -12.87 -12.74
N PRO A 451 26.92 -13.26 -12.76
CA PRO A 451 27.33 -14.65 -12.64
C PRO A 451 26.94 -15.31 -11.33
N SER A 452 26.75 -14.53 -10.24
CA SER A 452 26.29 -15.02 -8.94
C SER A 452 24.78 -15.17 -8.81
N GLY A 453 24.00 -14.68 -9.79
CA GLY A 453 22.54 -14.65 -9.77
C GLY A 453 21.95 -13.50 -8.95
N MET A 454 20.64 -13.23 -9.14
CA MET A 454 19.97 -12.07 -8.53
C MET A 454 19.77 -12.22 -7.02
N GLU A 455 19.58 -13.43 -6.52
CA GLU A 455 19.48 -13.72 -5.08
C GLU A 455 20.75 -13.27 -4.34
N ALA A 456 21.94 -13.63 -4.85
CA ALA A 456 23.22 -13.24 -4.24
C ALA A 456 23.46 -11.72 -4.28
N ILE A 457 22.96 -11.04 -5.31
CA ILE A 457 22.98 -9.57 -5.38
C ILE A 457 22.04 -8.97 -4.34
N GLY A 458 20.83 -9.50 -4.21
CA GLY A 458 19.89 -9.11 -3.17
C GLY A 458 20.47 -9.24 -1.76
N ASP A 459 21.09 -10.38 -1.46
CA ASP A 459 21.76 -10.63 -0.18
C ASP A 459 22.90 -9.62 0.08
N TYR A 460 23.68 -9.31 -0.96
CA TYR A 460 24.74 -8.28 -0.84
C TYR A 460 24.16 -6.91 -0.49
N ILE A 461 23.11 -6.46 -1.20
CA ILE A 461 22.44 -5.19 -0.96
C ILE A 461 21.85 -5.15 0.47
N HIS A 462 21.17 -6.22 0.89
CA HIS A 462 20.63 -6.35 2.24
C HIS A 462 21.72 -6.32 3.32
N SER A 463 22.90 -6.92 3.05
CA SER A 463 24.03 -6.90 3.99
C SER A 463 24.56 -5.48 4.27
N LYS A 464 24.25 -4.51 3.38
CA LYS A 464 24.59 -3.09 3.56
C LYS A 464 23.51 -2.30 4.30
N GLY A 465 22.40 -2.95 4.73
CA GLY A 465 21.23 -2.32 5.31
C GLY A 465 20.40 -1.54 4.28
N LEU A 466 20.46 -1.96 3.01
CA LEU A 466 19.71 -1.41 1.88
C LEU A 466 18.65 -2.40 1.43
N LYS A 467 17.75 -1.98 0.55
CA LYS A 467 16.65 -2.75 -0.02
C LYS A 467 16.91 -3.00 -1.51
N PHE A 468 16.59 -4.19 -1.97
CA PHE A 468 16.80 -4.61 -3.35
C PHE A 468 15.58 -4.32 -4.22
N GLY A 469 15.75 -3.60 -5.31
CA GLY A 469 14.76 -3.34 -6.33
C GLY A 469 15.15 -3.91 -7.69
N ILE A 470 14.14 -4.25 -8.49
CA ILE A 470 14.32 -4.82 -9.82
C ILE A 470 13.33 -4.20 -10.81
N TYR A 471 13.67 -4.23 -12.09
CA TYR A 471 12.82 -3.84 -13.22
C TYR A 471 12.20 -5.04 -13.89
N GLU A 472 10.98 -4.89 -14.36
CA GLU A 472 10.30 -5.82 -15.26
C GLU A 472 9.29 -5.07 -16.12
N ASP A 473 8.69 -5.77 -17.09
CA ASP A 473 7.75 -5.21 -18.05
C ASP A 473 6.46 -6.06 -18.12
N ARG A 474 5.30 -5.40 -18.18
CA ARG A 474 4.02 -6.08 -18.32
C ARG A 474 3.76 -6.62 -19.73
N GLY A 475 4.59 -6.27 -20.72
CA GLY A 475 4.51 -6.76 -22.08
C GLY A 475 5.15 -8.14 -22.26
N HIS A 476 5.12 -8.63 -23.50
CA HIS A 476 5.84 -9.85 -23.88
C HIS A 476 7.36 -9.69 -23.82
N LEU A 477 7.83 -8.46 -24.04
CA LEU A 477 9.24 -8.09 -24.05
C LEU A 477 9.43 -6.79 -23.26
N THR A 478 10.62 -6.66 -22.66
CA THR A 478 11.08 -5.38 -22.08
C THR A 478 11.44 -4.38 -23.15
N CYS A 479 11.68 -3.10 -22.80
CA CYS A 479 12.15 -2.08 -23.74
C CYS A 479 13.48 -2.48 -24.42
N GLN A 480 14.30 -3.31 -23.80
CA GLN A 480 15.52 -3.88 -24.40
C GLN A 480 15.28 -5.20 -25.16
N GLN A 481 14.01 -5.56 -25.41
CA GLN A 481 13.60 -6.76 -26.12
C GLN A 481 14.05 -8.08 -25.45
N LEU A 482 14.09 -8.09 -24.14
CA LEU A 482 14.31 -9.24 -23.28
C LEU A 482 12.96 -9.79 -22.79
N PRO A 483 12.89 -11.01 -22.20
CA PRO A 483 11.63 -11.60 -21.77
C PRO A 483 10.87 -10.71 -20.78
N GLY A 484 9.64 -10.31 -21.11
CA GLY A 484 8.70 -9.63 -20.22
C GLY A 484 7.77 -10.61 -19.49
N SER A 485 6.94 -10.10 -18.58
CA SER A 485 6.13 -10.91 -17.66
C SER A 485 4.74 -11.30 -18.19
N PHE A 486 4.33 -10.87 -19.38
CA PHE A 486 3.02 -11.21 -19.91
C PHE A 486 2.79 -12.73 -19.96
N GLY A 487 1.75 -13.22 -19.26
CA GLY A 487 1.42 -14.65 -19.14
C GLY A 487 2.27 -15.41 -18.11
N HIS A 488 3.16 -14.70 -17.38
CA HIS A 488 4.04 -15.27 -16.35
C HIS A 488 3.96 -14.49 -15.03
N GLU A 489 2.93 -13.66 -14.85
CA GLU A 489 2.81 -12.69 -13.78
C GLU A 489 3.04 -13.30 -12.40
N LEU A 490 2.37 -14.43 -12.11
CA LEU A 490 2.46 -15.06 -10.78
C LEU A 490 3.82 -15.71 -10.52
N ILE A 491 4.37 -16.41 -11.51
CA ILE A 491 5.69 -17.08 -11.36
C ILE A 491 6.84 -16.09 -11.24
N ASP A 492 6.73 -14.93 -11.90
CA ASP A 492 7.74 -13.89 -11.82
C ASP A 492 7.69 -13.20 -10.46
N MET A 493 6.50 -12.89 -9.90
CA MET A 493 6.38 -12.34 -8.56
C MET A 493 6.89 -13.31 -7.49
N GLU A 494 6.61 -14.61 -7.65
CA GLU A 494 7.18 -15.66 -6.79
C GLU A 494 8.71 -15.67 -6.89
N THR A 495 9.25 -15.60 -8.11
CA THR A 495 10.69 -15.57 -8.36
C THR A 495 11.37 -14.37 -7.71
N PHE A 496 10.78 -13.18 -7.84
CA PHE A 496 11.29 -11.96 -7.21
C PHE A 496 11.23 -12.04 -5.68
N ALA A 497 10.17 -12.61 -5.13
CA ALA A 497 10.09 -12.83 -3.68
C ALA A 497 11.17 -13.79 -3.17
N LEU A 498 11.46 -14.87 -3.91
CA LEU A 498 12.56 -15.82 -3.60
C LEU A 498 13.94 -15.14 -3.62
N TRP A 499 14.18 -14.20 -4.56
CA TRP A 499 15.41 -13.42 -4.64
C TRP A 499 15.51 -12.28 -3.61
N GLY A 500 14.48 -12.11 -2.78
CA GLY A 500 14.50 -11.08 -1.76
C GLY A 500 14.22 -9.67 -2.30
N VAL A 501 13.50 -9.52 -3.41
CA VAL A 501 13.14 -8.21 -3.96
C VAL A 501 12.19 -7.45 -3.03
N ASP A 502 12.43 -6.13 -2.84
CA ASP A 502 11.64 -5.22 -2.01
C ASP A 502 10.93 -4.13 -2.83
N TYR A 503 11.29 -3.98 -4.11
CA TYR A 503 10.75 -2.95 -5.00
C TYR A 503 10.76 -3.45 -6.45
N ILE A 504 9.64 -3.31 -7.16
CA ILE A 504 9.54 -3.63 -8.58
C ILE A 504 9.14 -2.37 -9.35
N LYS A 505 9.96 -1.96 -10.33
CA LYS A 505 9.55 -1.04 -11.38
C LYS A 505 8.98 -1.88 -12.52
N MET A 506 7.67 -1.76 -12.75
CA MET A 506 6.95 -2.51 -13.78
C MET A 506 6.61 -1.58 -14.94
N ASP A 507 7.24 -1.81 -16.10
CA ASP A 507 7.08 -1.00 -17.31
C ASP A 507 5.96 -1.51 -18.24
N SER A 508 5.79 -0.88 -19.39
CA SER A 508 4.68 -1.14 -20.34
C SER A 508 5.13 -1.22 -21.81
N CYS A 509 6.39 -1.56 -22.06
CA CYS A 509 6.88 -1.76 -23.43
C CYS A 509 6.22 -3.00 -24.05
N PHE A 510 5.96 -2.96 -25.36
CA PHE A 510 5.36 -4.09 -26.11
C PHE A 510 4.08 -4.69 -25.48
N ALA A 511 3.36 -3.91 -24.65
CA ALA A 511 2.11 -4.35 -24.01
C ALA A 511 0.86 -4.10 -24.88
N GLU A 512 0.96 -3.42 -26.03
CA GLU A 512 -0.15 -3.04 -26.90
C GLU A 512 -0.94 -4.22 -27.49
N ASN A 513 -0.40 -5.43 -27.43
CA ASN A 513 -1.04 -6.64 -27.94
C ASN A 513 -1.46 -7.64 -26.85
N ASN A 514 -1.37 -7.27 -25.58
CA ASN A 514 -1.74 -8.14 -24.46
C ASN A 514 -3.24 -8.49 -24.46
N GLY A 515 -4.08 -7.64 -25.07
CA GLY A 515 -5.54 -7.83 -25.07
C GLY A 515 -6.19 -7.56 -23.71
N ARG A 516 -5.40 -7.12 -22.72
CA ARG A 516 -5.82 -6.69 -21.38
C ARG A 516 -5.52 -5.20 -21.21
N MET A 517 -6.27 -4.54 -20.33
CA MET A 517 -6.00 -3.16 -19.95
C MET A 517 -4.83 -3.08 -18.96
N SER A 518 -4.20 -1.92 -18.85
CA SER A 518 -3.14 -1.67 -17.86
C SER A 518 -3.62 -1.99 -16.45
N SER A 519 -4.82 -1.55 -16.07
CA SER A 519 -5.41 -1.84 -14.75
C SER A 519 -5.58 -3.34 -14.47
N GLU A 520 -5.98 -4.13 -15.49
CA GLU A 520 -6.13 -5.57 -15.39
C GLU A 520 -4.76 -6.26 -15.20
N ASP A 521 -3.74 -5.86 -15.98
CA ASP A 521 -2.38 -6.40 -15.86
C ASP A 521 -1.76 -6.08 -14.48
N TYR A 522 -1.78 -4.81 -14.07
CA TYR A 522 -1.18 -4.40 -12.79
C TYR A 522 -1.89 -5.00 -11.57
N ALA A 523 -3.19 -5.30 -11.68
CA ALA A 523 -3.92 -6.04 -10.65
C ALA A 523 -3.39 -7.46 -10.47
N LEU A 524 -3.03 -8.16 -11.57
CA LEU A 524 -2.42 -9.51 -11.52
C LEU A 524 -1.04 -9.48 -10.84
N TYR A 525 -0.20 -8.48 -11.13
CA TYR A 525 1.08 -8.32 -10.43
C TYR A 525 0.88 -8.07 -8.94
N ARG A 526 -0.12 -7.24 -8.57
CA ARG A 526 -0.46 -7.02 -7.16
C ARG A 526 -0.91 -8.31 -6.49
N GLU A 527 -1.79 -9.09 -7.14
CA GLU A 527 -2.21 -10.40 -6.66
C GLU A 527 -1.02 -11.36 -6.49
N GLY A 528 -0.13 -11.41 -7.47
CA GLY A 528 1.09 -12.21 -7.40
C GLY A 528 2.00 -11.81 -6.23
N ILE A 529 2.25 -10.52 -6.04
CA ILE A 529 3.02 -10.02 -4.89
C ILE A 529 2.36 -10.42 -3.57
N GLU A 530 1.04 -10.24 -3.43
CA GLU A 530 0.30 -10.58 -2.21
C GLU A 530 0.33 -12.08 -1.91
N ALA A 531 0.26 -12.92 -2.96
CA ALA A 531 0.35 -14.36 -2.81
C ALA A 531 1.70 -14.84 -2.25
N THR A 532 2.78 -14.07 -2.49
CA THR A 532 4.11 -14.41 -1.94
C THR A 532 4.23 -14.11 -0.44
N GLY A 533 3.36 -13.24 0.11
CA GLY A 533 3.48 -12.75 1.49
C GLY A 533 4.67 -11.80 1.73
N ARG A 534 5.47 -11.44 0.68
CA ARG A 534 6.58 -10.49 0.81
C ARG A 534 6.12 -9.05 0.58
N PRO A 535 6.56 -8.07 1.41
CA PRO A 535 6.25 -6.66 1.23
C PRO A 535 7.08 -6.07 0.10
N ILE A 536 6.51 -6.00 -1.08
CA ILE A 536 7.17 -5.45 -2.27
C ILE A 536 6.45 -4.18 -2.71
N VAL A 537 7.19 -3.08 -2.80
CA VAL A 537 6.71 -1.83 -3.41
C VAL A 537 6.54 -2.06 -4.90
N LEU A 538 5.33 -1.86 -5.42
CA LEU A 538 5.06 -1.86 -6.85
C LEU A 538 5.04 -0.42 -7.36
N SER A 539 5.88 -0.14 -8.37
CA SER A 539 5.98 1.14 -9.06
C SER A 539 5.53 0.96 -10.51
N ILE A 540 4.42 1.58 -10.86
CA ILE A 540 3.85 1.54 -12.21
C ILE A 540 4.59 2.54 -13.10
N SER A 541 5.18 2.07 -14.22
CA SER A 541 5.80 2.89 -15.26
C SER A 541 5.02 2.73 -16.57
N ASP A 542 3.84 3.35 -16.66
CA ASP A 542 2.94 3.27 -17.81
C ASP A 542 2.93 4.57 -18.63
N PHE A 543 4.12 5.11 -18.91
CA PHE A 543 4.37 6.31 -19.76
C PHE A 543 3.49 7.53 -19.41
N GLY A 544 3.04 7.66 -18.16
CA GLY A 544 2.15 8.73 -17.74
C GLY A 544 0.70 8.60 -18.25
N ASN A 545 0.23 7.39 -18.55
CA ASN A 545 -1.13 7.11 -19.04
C ASN A 545 -2.19 7.16 -17.94
N ALA A 546 -2.10 8.15 -17.05
CA ALA A 546 -3.05 8.40 -15.97
C ALA A 546 -3.27 7.21 -15.01
N ALA A 547 -2.22 6.43 -14.73
CA ALA A 547 -2.28 5.33 -13.77
C ALA A 547 -2.82 5.79 -12.39
N TRP A 548 -2.56 7.04 -12.00
CA TRP A 548 -3.12 7.69 -10.80
C TRP A 548 -4.66 7.75 -10.77
N ALA A 549 -5.33 7.66 -11.93
CA ALA A 549 -6.79 7.73 -12.01
C ALA A 549 -7.48 6.39 -11.76
N TRP A 550 -6.88 5.28 -12.18
CA TRP A 550 -7.44 3.92 -12.05
C TRP A 550 -6.72 3.07 -11.02
N SER A 551 -5.46 3.36 -10.72
CA SER A 551 -4.74 2.74 -9.62
C SER A 551 -5.10 3.43 -8.29
N GLY A 552 -4.72 2.85 -7.20
CA GLY A 552 -4.85 3.39 -5.86
C GLY A 552 -3.85 2.70 -4.96
N LYS A 553 -3.79 3.06 -3.70
CA LYS A 553 -2.90 2.43 -2.72
C LYS A 553 -3.07 0.90 -2.65
N GLU A 554 -4.21 0.38 -3.08
CA GLU A 554 -4.50 -1.06 -3.13
C GLU A 554 -3.80 -1.74 -4.31
N SER A 555 -3.56 -1.01 -5.41
CA SER A 555 -2.94 -1.56 -6.62
C SER A 555 -1.43 -1.38 -6.62
N ALA A 556 -0.94 -0.17 -6.33
CA ALA A 556 0.48 0.15 -6.35
C ALA A 556 0.83 1.28 -5.38
N GLN A 557 2.11 1.39 -5.02
CA GLN A 557 2.62 2.44 -4.15
C GLN A 557 3.15 3.65 -4.92
N LEU A 558 3.48 3.48 -6.20
CA LEU A 558 3.93 4.56 -7.06
C LEU A 558 3.33 4.41 -8.46
N TRP A 559 3.17 5.52 -9.15
CA TRP A 559 2.82 5.55 -10.58
C TRP A 559 3.43 6.76 -11.28
N ARG A 560 4.00 6.51 -12.44
CA ARG A 560 4.53 7.54 -13.31
C ARG A 560 3.41 8.49 -13.75
N THR A 561 3.69 9.78 -13.64
CA THR A 561 2.77 10.86 -14.05
C THR A 561 3.16 11.49 -15.39
N SER A 562 4.33 11.15 -15.91
CA SER A 562 4.92 11.72 -17.11
C SER A 562 5.62 10.67 -17.97
N ASN A 563 5.98 11.04 -19.21
CA ASN A 563 6.99 10.33 -19.99
C ASN A 563 8.37 10.39 -19.31
N ASP A 564 9.35 9.67 -19.86
CA ASP A 564 10.70 9.61 -19.33
C ASP A 564 11.37 10.98 -19.22
N ILE A 565 12.10 11.15 -18.10
CA ILE A 565 12.85 12.35 -17.81
C ILE A 565 14.22 12.31 -18.49
N TYR A 566 14.61 13.44 -19.05
CA TYR A 566 15.91 13.61 -19.67
C TYR A 566 16.79 14.62 -18.89
N PRO A 567 18.14 14.61 -19.06
CA PRO A 567 19.08 15.41 -18.28
C PRO A 567 19.15 16.87 -18.74
N TRP A 568 18.01 17.55 -18.89
CA TRP A 568 17.89 18.98 -19.17
C TRP A 568 16.65 19.58 -18.52
N MET A 569 16.73 20.86 -18.15
CA MET A 569 15.74 21.53 -17.31
C MET A 569 14.34 21.59 -17.93
N ASP A 570 14.20 21.68 -19.25
CA ASP A 570 12.88 21.68 -19.90
C ASP A 570 12.16 20.35 -19.71
N SER A 571 12.87 19.21 -19.75
CA SER A 571 12.30 17.90 -19.44
C SER A 571 11.92 17.80 -17.95
N ILE A 572 12.79 18.22 -17.04
CA ILE A 572 12.52 18.25 -15.59
C ILE A 572 11.26 19.06 -15.29
N TYR A 573 11.13 20.25 -15.88
CA TYR A 573 9.94 21.08 -15.70
C TYR A 573 8.69 20.47 -16.32
N ALA A 574 8.80 19.79 -17.46
CA ALA A 574 7.67 19.08 -18.06
C ALA A 574 7.18 17.95 -17.16
N CYS A 575 8.06 17.13 -16.61
CA CYS A 575 7.72 16.05 -15.69
C CYS A 575 7.12 16.59 -14.37
N ALA A 576 7.72 17.64 -13.77
CA ALA A 576 7.20 18.27 -12.58
C ALA A 576 5.79 18.87 -12.80
N ASN A 577 5.55 19.49 -13.95
CA ASN A 577 4.25 20.12 -14.28
C ASN A 577 3.12 19.11 -14.40
N THR A 578 3.36 17.89 -14.87
CA THR A 578 2.31 16.86 -14.92
C THR A 578 1.81 16.52 -13.50
N SER A 579 2.69 16.42 -12.54
CA SER A 579 2.33 16.18 -11.13
C SER A 579 1.78 17.44 -10.43
N ALA A 580 2.35 18.62 -10.71
CA ALA A 580 1.98 19.87 -10.05
C ALA A 580 0.70 20.52 -10.57
N GLY A 581 0.19 20.08 -11.72
CA GLY A 581 -0.93 20.66 -12.43
C GLY A 581 -0.47 21.57 -13.55
N ASP A 582 -0.63 21.10 -14.77
CA ASP A 582 -0.50 21.92 -15.95
C ASP A 582 -1.83 22.68 -16.17
N GLN A 583 -1.85 23.99 -15.89
CA GLN A 583 -3.02 24.82 -16.18
C GLN A 583 -3.37 24.83 -17.69
N ALA A 584 -2.43 24.41 -18.56
CA ALA A 584 -2.72 24.14 -19.96
C ALA A 584 -3.62 22.91 -20.15
N ILE A 585 -3.70 21.99 -19.17
CA ILE A 585 -4.66 20.90 -19.17
C ILE A 585 -6.06 21.44 -18.89
N HIS A 586 -6.23 22.17 -17.79
CA HIS A 586 -7.47 22.89 -17.46
C HIS A 586 -7.16 24.00 -16.45
N PRO A 587 -7.69 25.25 -16.62
CA PRO A 587 -7.39 26.37 -15.73
C PRO A 587 -7.73 26.14 -14.25
N ALA A 588 -8.65 25.23 -13.95
CA ALA A 588 -9.02 24.84 -12.58
C ALA A 588 -8.32 23.58 -12.06
N PHE A 589 -7.49 22.93 -12.89
CA PHE A 589 -6.74 21.72 -12.48
C PHE A 589 -5.47 22.14 -11.74
N ASN A 590 -5.48 22.02 -10.43
CA ASN A 590 -4.37 22.44 -9.55
C ASN A 590 -3.45 21.28 -9.15
N GLY A 591 -3.33 20.26 -10.01
CA GLY A 591 -2.37 19.16 -9.86
C GLY A 591 -2.94 17.86 -9.35
N LEU A 592 -2.07 16.85 -9.33
CA LEU A 592 -2.36 15.48 -8.90
C LEU A 592 -2.21 15.28 -7.39
N TRP A 593 -1.98 16.34 -6.62
CA TRP A 593 -1.70 16.28 -5.19
C TRP A 593 -2.75 15.49 -4.38
N GLN A 594 -4.00 15.52 -4.82
CA GLN A 594 -5.12 14.81 -4.17
C GLN A 594 -5.10 13.29 -4.37
N PHE A 595 -4.28 12.80 -5.30
CA PHE A 595 -4.13 11.37 -5.60
C PHE A 595 -2.86 10.78 -4.96
N ALA A 596 -2.04 11.61 -4.33
CA ALA A 596 -0.86 11.18 -3.58
C ALA A 596 -1.09 11.27 -2.08
N GLY A 597 -0.47 10.37 -1.33
CA GLY A 597 -0.53 10.34 0.12
C GLY A 597 0.22 9.15 0.69
N PRO A 598 0.18 8.93 2.01
CA PRO A 598 0.84 7.81 2.63
C PRO A 598 0.45 6.48 1.98
N GLY A 599 1.45 5.73 1.55
CA GLY A 599 1.30 4.45 0.86
C GLY A 599 1.09 4.54 -0.66
N HIS A 600 1.02 5.74 -1.27
CA HIS A 600 0.81 5.90 -2.71
C HIS A 600 1.24 7.27 -3.21
N TRP A 601 2.13 7.34 -4.21
CA TRP A 601 2.80 8.57 -4.61
C TRP A 601 2.80 8.79 -6.13
N ASN A 602 2.60 10.04 -6.52
CA ASN A 602 2.85 10.49 -7.88
C ASN A 602 4.36 10.51 -8.14
N ASP A 603 4.78 9.89 -9.23
CA ASP A 603 6.17 9.75 -9.62
C ASP A 603 6.44 10.54 -10.92
N PRO A 604 7.07 11.72 -10.84
CA PRO A 604 7.47 12.49 -12.02
C PRO A 604 8.76 11.97 -12.66
N ASP A 605 9.20 10.77 -12.29
CA ASP A 605 10.43 10.10 -12.68
C ASP A 605 11.64 10.43 -11.79
N MET A 606 12.77 9.83 -12.10
CA MET A 606 14.01 9.84 -11.35
C MET A 606 14.66 11.23 -11.23
N LEU A 607 15.57 11.37 -10.29
CA LEU A 607 16.40 12.56 -10.16
C LEU A 607 17.51 12.56 -11.21
N GLN A 608 17.69 13.69 -11.91
CA GLN A 608 18.78 13.98 -12.82
C GLN A 608 19.90 14.83 -12.16
N VAL A 609 19.89 14.92 -10.85
CA VAL A 609 20.89 15.65 -10.05
C VAL A 609 22.27 15.05 -10.31
N GLY A 610 23.20 15.90 -10.77
CA GLY A 610 24.54 15.50 -11.18
C GLY A 610 24.67 15.00 -12.63
N ASN A 611 23.54 14.81 -13.33
CA ASN A 611 23.53 14.34 -14.74
C ASN A 611 23.28 15.45 -15.77
N LEU A 612 22.97 16.69 -15.30
CA LEU A 612 22.52 17.77 -16.17
C LEU A 612 23.52 18.08 -17.29
N LYS A 613 23.00 18.18 -18.52
CA LYS A 613 23.73 18.50 -19.75
C LYS A 613 23.37 19.90 -20.21
N HIS A 614 24.22 20.46 -21.07
CA HIS A 614 24.01 21.76 -21.75
C HIS A 614 23.95 22.97 -20.80
N LEU A 615 24.58 22.89 -19.62
CA LEU A 615 24.72 23.96 -18.66
C LEU A 615 26.24 24.12 -18.31
N ASP A 616 26.66 25.36 -18.04
CA ASP A 616 27.98 25.62 -17.44
C ASP A 616 28.00 25.12 -15.99
N GLU A 617 29.17 24.75 -15.46
CA GLU A 617 29.30 24.12 -14.13
C GLU A 617 28.65 24.95 -13.00
N ASP A 618 28.86 26.29 -13.01
CA ASP A 618 28.24 27.18 -12.00
C ASP A 618 26.71 27.17 -12.08
N ARG A 619 26.15 26.91 -13.24
CA ARG A 619 24.69 26.81 -13.47
C ARG A 619 24.12 25.44 -13.17
N LYS A 620 24.94 24.39 -13.25
CA LYS A 620 24.53 23.02 -12.90
C LYS A 620 24.12 22.93 -11.42
N ASP A 621 24.93 23.50 -10.51
CA ASP A 621 24.62 23.49 -9.06
C ASP A 621 23.28 24.17 -8.76
N ILE A 622 23.02 25.33 -9.41
CA ILE A 622 21.74 26.04 -9.29
C ILE A 622 20.58 25.18 -9.80
N ALA A 623 20.75 24.57 -10.96
CA ALA A 623 19.74 23.74 -11.60
C ALA A 623 19.49 22.41 -10.84
N ASP A 624 20.54 21.77 -10.31
CA ASP A 624 20.46 20.58 -9.46
C ASP A 624 19.65 20.87 -8.19
N ARG A 625 19.91 22.01 -7.53
CA ARG A 625 19.14 22.46 -6.37
C ARG A 625 17.69 22.77 -6.72
N ALA A 626 17.42 23.40 -7.86
CA ALA A 626 16.06 23.68 -8.32
C ALA A 626 15.28 22.39 -8.57
N HIS A 627 15.91 21.43 -9.24
CA HIS A 627 15.34 20.11 -9.50
C HIS A 627 15.02 19.37 -8.18
N PHE A 628 16.00 19.31 -7.26
CA PHE A 628 15.80 18.64 -5.97
C PHE A 628 14.72 19.32 -5.12
N SER A 629 14.65 20.66 -5.12
CA SER A 629 13.61 21.42 -4.43
C SER A 629 12.21 21.13 -4.97
N LEU A 630 12.08 20.98 -6.30
CA LEU A 630 10.82 20.60 -6.94
C LEU A 630 10.37 19.19 -6.50
N TRP A 631 11.27 18.18 -6.53
CA TRP A 631 10.92 16.84 -6.07
C TRP A 631 10.56 16.81 -4.59
N CYS A 632 11.27 17.58 -3.76
CA CYS A 632 10.97 17.65 -2.32
C CYS A 632 9.62 18.31 -2.03
N ILE A 633 9.28 19.42 -2.69
CA ILE A 633 7.98 20.07 -2.47
C ILE A 633 6.82 19.23 -3.00
N LEU A 634 7.03 18.50 -4.13
CA LEU A 634 6.04 17.61 -4.75
C LEU A 634 5.87 16.28 -4.02
N ALA A 635 6.61 16.02 -2.94
CA ALA A 635 6.65 14.69 -2.30
C ALA A 635 6.87 13.56 -3.31
N ALA A 636 7.71 13.81 -4.30
CA ALA A 636 8.07 12.83 -5.33
C ALA A 636 9.07 11.81 -4.77
N PRO A 637 9.11 10.57 -5.29
CA PRO A 637 10.16 9.62 -4.97
C PRO A 637 11.55 10.23 -5.25
N LEU A 638 12.46 10.14 -4.28
CA LEU A 638 13.82 10.63 -4.45
C LEU A 638 14.72 9.48 -4.96
N MET A 639 14.57 9.12 -6.24
CA MET A 639 15.33 8.06 -6.90
C MET A 639 16.49 8.67 -7.68
N ALA A 640 17.71 8.65 -7.11
CA ALA A 640 18.91 9.16 -7.76
C ALA A 640 19.27 8.34 -9.01
N GLY A 641 19.74 9.00 -10.06
CA GLY A 641 20.09 8.38 -11.34
C GLY A 641 21.51 8.66 -11.80
N ASN A 642 22.38 9.23 -10.95
CA ASN A 642 23.78 9.50 -11.27
C ASN A 642 24.71 8.36 -10.84
N ASP A 643 25.94 8.34 -11.36
CA ASP A 643 26.97 7.40 -10.90
C ASP A 643 27.48 7.83 -9.51
N LEU A 644 27.02 7.15 -8.47
CA LEU A 644 27.37 7.46 -7.08
C LEU A 644 28.86 7.29 -6.76
N ARG A 645 29.60 6.48 -7.54
CA ARG A 645 31.04 6.20 -7.34
C ARG A 645 31.91 7.41 -7.66
N THR A 646 31.43 8.29 -8.53
CA THR A 646 32.15 9.45 -9.04
C THR A 646 31.44 10.77 -8.72
N MET A 647 30.46 10.73 -7.84
CA MET A 647 29.64 11.87 -7.44
C MET A 647 30.48 12.99 -6.82
N SER A 648 30.30 14.23 -7.29
CA SER A 648 30.98 15.40 -6.70
C SER A 648 30.41 15.73 -5.31
N ASP A 649 31.20 16.46 -4.51
CA ASP A 649 30.77 16.95 -3.21
C ASP A 649 29.52 17.86 -3.28
N ASN A 650 29.37 18.65 -4.37
CA ASN A 650 28.20 19.50 -4.55
C ASN A 650 26.95 18.65 -4.79
N VAL A 651 27.02 17.68 -5.67
CA VAL A 651 25.91 16.71 -5.94
C VAL A 651 25.56 15.96 -4.67
N ARG A 652 26.56 15.48 -3.92
CA ARG A 652 26.33 14.81 -2.63
C ARG A 652 25.58 15.71 -1.63
N LYS A 653 25.99 16.98 -1.51
CA LYS A 653 25.32 17.97 -0.62
C LYS A 653 23.87 18.22 -1.04
N VAL A 654 23.57 18.24 -2.33
CA VAL A 654 22.21 18.38 -2.85
C VAL A 654 21.39 17.15 -2.47
N LEU A 655 21.85 15.94 -2.78
CA LEU A 655 21.12 14.70 -2.53
C LEU A 655 20.96 14.39 -1.03
N THR A 656 21.81 14.95 -0.15
CA THR A 656 21.75 14.70 1.30
C THR A 656 21.29 15.95 2.10
N ALA A 657 20.65 16.93 1.46
CA ALA A 657 20.19 18.16 2.10
C ALA A 657 19.09 17.86 3.14
N PRO A 658 19.37 17.94 4.47
CA PRO A 658 18.50 17.34 5.48
C PRO A 658 17.15 18.07 5.61
N GLU A 659 17.12 19.40 5.51
CA GLU A 659 15.88 20.17 5.65
C GLU A 659 14.96 20.00 4.42
N LEU A 660 15.53 19.77 3.23
CA LEU A 660 14.78 19.50 2.02
C LEU A 660 14.18 18.07 2.07
N ILE A 661 15.00 17.10 2.49
CA ILE A 661 14.55 15.72 2.71
C ILE A 661 13.43 15.68 3.75
N ALA A 662 13.55 16.43 4.85
CA ALA A 662 12.50 16.53 5.85
C ALA A 662 11.18 17.07 5.30
N VAL A 663 11.22 17.99 4.34
CA VAL A 663 10.00 18.44 3.61
C VAL A 663 9.42 17.32 2.74
N ASN A 664 10.27 16.59 2.00
CA ASN A 664 9.83 15.45 1.16
C ASN A 664 9.20 14.35 2.02
N GLN A 665 9.85 14.00 3.12
CA GLN A 665 9.51 12.88 4.00
C GLN A 665 8.53 13.25 5.13
N ASP A 666 7.87 14.40 5.04
CA ASP A 666 6.90 14.83 6.06
C ASP A 666 5.76 13.83 6.20
N GLN A 667 5.52 13.35 7.43
CA GLN A 667 4.59 12.27 7.75
C GLN A 667 3.11 12.57 7.43
N ARG A 668 2.75 13.85 7.25
CA ARG A 668 1.41 14.24 6.81
C ARG A 668 1.13 13.73 5.39
N GLY A 669 2.18 13.49 4.59
CA GLY A 669 2.09 12.90 3.26
C GLY A 669 1.36 13.76 2.22
N ILE A 670 1.26 15.06 2.41
CA ILE A 670 0.64 15.95 1.43
C ILE A 670 1.67 16.30 0.36
N GLN A 671 1.34 16.06 -0.91
CA GLN A 671 2.08 16.60 -2.03
C GLN A 671 1.86 18.11 -2.11
N GLY A 672 2.94 18.86 -2.34
CA GLY A 672 2.83 20.30 -2.58
C GLY A 672 2.09 20.63 -3.88
N TYR A 673 1.43 21.77 -3.90
CA TYR A 673 0.62 22.24 -5.03
C TYR A 673 1.05 23.63 -5.46
N LYS A 674 0.82 23.94 -6.73
CA LYS A 674 1.13 25.26 -7.31
C LYS A 674 0.12 26.29 -6.82
N VAL A 675 0.60 27.38 -6.23
CA VAL A 675 -0.21 28.51 -5.74
C VAL A 675 -0.52 29.47 -6.88
N PHE A 676 0.50 29.82 -7.67
CA PHE A 676 0.36 30.61 -8.89
C PHE A 676 1.55 30.43 -9.84
N GLU A 677 1.35 30.80 -11.09
CA GLU A 677 2.36 30.89 -12.13
C GLU A 677 2.17 32.19 -12.92
N GLU A 678 3.22 32.99 -13.05
CA GLU A 678 3.17 34.26 -13.78
C GLU A 678 4.57 34.57 -14.38
N ALA A 679 4.62 34.89 -15.68
CA ALA A 679 5.82 35.31 -16.40
C ALA A 679 7.03 34.36 -16.24
N GLY A 680 6.78 33.06 -16.08
CA GLY A 680 7.80 32.03 -15.86
C GLY A 680 8.27 31.87 -14.41
N CYS A 681 7.64 32.62 -13.48
CA CYS A 681 7.82 32.43 -12.04
C CYS A 681 6.72 31.54 -11.48
N GLU A 682 7.08 30.57 -10.64
CA GLU A 682 6.13 29.67 -10.00
C GLU A 682 6.29 29.69 -8.49
N VAL A 683 5.16 29.56 -7.78
CA VAL A 683 5.16 29.39 -6.33
C VAL A 683 4.38 28.15 -5.96
N TYR A 684 5.00 27.30 -5.13
CA TYR A 684 4.42 26.08 -4.58
C TYR A 684 4.26 26.17 -3.08
N ASN A 685 3.26 25.49 -2.53
CA ASN A 685 2.98 25.40 -1.11
C ASN A 685 2.74 23.96 -0.68
N LYS A 686 3.33 23.54 0.44
CA LYS A 686 3.14 22.23 1.07
C LYS A 686 2.93 22.37 2.57
N PRO A 687 1.70 22.21 3.08
CA PRO A 687 1.45 22.16 4.51
C PRO A 687 2.16 20.96 5.16
N LEU A 688 2.83 21.19 6.30
CA LEU A 688 3.60 20.18 7.02
C LEU A 688 2.88 19.70 8.29
N SER A 689 3.32 18.55 8.79
CA SER A 689 2.75 17.90 9.98
C SER A 689 2.91 18.71 11.26
N ASP A 690 3.98 19.53 11.36
CA ASP A 690 4.27 20.38 12.53
C ASP A 690 3.47 21.69 12.58
N GLY A 691 2.55 21.92 11.64
CA GLY A 691 1.73 23.12 11.56
C GLY A 691 2.38 24.30 10.83
N THR A 692 3.58 24.12 10.31
CA THR A 692 4.23 25.05 9.40
C THR A 692 3.91 24.71 7.94
N THR A 693 4.44 25.48 6.99
CA THR A 693 4.34 25.17 5.58
C THR A 693 5.68 25.39 4.87
N ALA A 694 6.01 24.49 3.94
CA ALA A 694 7.12 24.69 3.03
C ALA A 694 6.63 25.43 1.78
N VAL A 695 7.44 26.35 1.28
CA VAL A 695 7.15 27.17 0.08
C VAL A 695 8.37 27.17 -0.82
N LEU A 696 8.15 26.92 -2.12
CA LEU A 696 9.16 27.08 -3.15
C LEU A 696 8.76 28.24 -4.06
N LEU A 697 9.66 29.25 -4.16
CA LEU A 697 9.58 30.37 -5.11
C LEU A 697 10.65 30.15 -6.18
N LEU A 698 10.26 29.87 -7.42
CA LEU A 698 11.15 29.41 -8.52
C LEU A 698 10.99 30.32 -9.74
N ASN A 699 12.13 30.80 -10.28
CA ASN A 699 12.17 31.46 -11.56
C ASN A 699 12.64 30.50 -12.66
N LYS A 700 11.69 30.01 -13.49
CA LYS A 700 11.97 29.24 -14.71
C LYS A 700 12.28 30.14 -15.92
N GLY A 701 11.92 31.41 -15.84
CA GLY A 701 12.10 32.40 -16.89
C GLY A 701 13.59 32.76 -17.12
N ARG A 702 13.88 33.23 -18.33
CA ARG A 702 15.26 33.61 -18.71
C ARG A 702 15.72 34.95 -18.13
N LYS A 703 14.78 35.77 -17.65
CA LYS A 703 15.08 37.09 -17.09
C LYS A 703 15.08 36.99 -15.57
N GLU A 704 15.94 37.76 -14.94
CA GLU A 704 15.92 37.97 -13.49
C GLU A 704 14.55 38.51 -13.04
N ALA A 705 14.03 37.97 -11.95
CA ALA A 705 12.72 38.32 -11.41
C ALA A 705 12.76 38.36 -9.84
N SER A 706 11.89 39.17 -9.27
CA SER A 706 11.56 39.10 -7.85
C SER A 706 10.17 38.47 -7.68
N ILE A 707 10.05 37.49 -6.80
CA ILE A 707 8.80 36.72 -6.60
C ILE A 707 8.27 37.04 -5.22
N THR A 708 7.05 37.59 -5.14
CA THR A 708 6.37 37.90 -3.88
C THR A 708 5.22 36.93 -3.64
N LEU A 709 5.22 36.26 -2.48
CA LEU A 709 4.09 35.48 -1.99
C LEU A 709 3.37 36.26 -0.89
N GLN A 710 2.10 36.55 -1.09
CA GLN A 710 1.21 37.07 -0.06
C GLN A 710 0.71 35.93 0.82
N TRP A 711 0.69 36.08 2.15
CA TRP A 711 0.32 35.04 3.08
C TRP A 711 -1.13 34.54 2.91
N ASP A 712 -2.04 35.38 2.50
CA ASP A 712 -3.44 35.02 2.26
C ASP A 712 -3.61 33.97 1.16
N LYS A 713 -2.67 33.88 0.20
CA LYS A 713 -2.67 32.87 -0.88
C LYS A 713 -2.43 31.45 -0.38
N ILE A 714 -1.85 31.30 0.81
CA ILE A 714 -1.56 30.02 1.45
C ILE A 714 -2.29 29.87 2.80
N GLY A 715 -3.35 30.67 3.01
CA GLY A 715 -4.18 30.59 4.23
C GLY A 715 -3.54 31.13 5.51
N LEU A 716 -2.49 31.95 5.38
CA LEU A 716 -1.82 32.63 6.49
C LEU A 716 -2.12 34.14 6.51
N SER A 717 -1.79 34.80 7.62
CA SER A 717 -1.90 36.25 7.77
C SER A 717 -1.01 36.76 8.90
N GLY A 718 -0.70 38.05 8.89
CA GLY A 718 0.07 38.69 9.95
C GLY A 718 1.56 38.38 9.92
N ASN A 719 2.23 38.53 11.04
CA ASN A 719 3.66 38.35 11.14
C ASN A 719 4.05 36.88 11.26
N ARG A 720 4.92 36.41 10.36
CA ARG A 720 5.33 34.99 10.29
C ARG A 720 6.84 34.83 10.23
N PRO A 721 7.44 33.97 11.07
CA PRO A 721 8.84 33.60 10.93
C PRO A 721 9.07 32.83 9.63
N VAL A 722 10.21 33.07 9.02
CA VAL A 722 10.65 32.45 7.77
C VAL A 722 12.05 31.89 7.97
N ARG A 723 12.27 30.66 7.52
CA ARG A 723 13.54 29.95 7.50
C ARG A 723 13.92 29.56 6.06
N ASP A 724 15.15 29.86 5.66
CA ASP A 724 15.74 29.39 4.41
C ASP A 724 16.23 27.95 4.59
N LEU A 725 15.66 27.00 3.85
CA LEU A 725 15.96 25.57 4.01
C LEU A 725 17.29 25.16 3.35
N TRP A 726 17.76 25.88 2.34
CA TRP A 726 19.07 25.63 1.74
C TRP A 726 20.22 26.22 2.56
N ALA A 727 20.04 27.42 3.08
CA ALA A 727 21.01 28.06 3.94
C ALA A 727 20.98 27.49 5.37
N CYS A 728 19.88 26.80 5.77
CA CYS A 728 19.62 26.39 7.15
C CYS A 728 19.60 27.56 8.13
N GLU A 729 19.08 28.71 7.71
CA GLU A 729 19.11 29.98 8.45
C GLU A 729 17.72 30.57 8.66
N ASP A 730 17.47 31.14 9.85
CA ASP A 730 16.27 31.89 10.15
C ASP A 730 16.40 33.31 9.59
N LEU A 731 15.50 33.68 8.68
CA LEU A 731 15.50 34.98 8.02
C LEU A 731 14.80 36.09 8.84
N GLY A 732 14.14 35.73 9.94
CA GLY A 732 13.34 36.64 10.77
C GLY A 732 11.84 36.58 10.50
N GLU A 733 11.10 37.60 10.91
CA GLU A 733 9.65 37.67 10.79
C GLU A 733 9.22 38.64 9.67
N PHE A 734 8.24 38.26 8.90
CA PHE A 734 7.73 38.97 7.74
C PHE A 734 6.22 39.21 7.85
N GLN A 735 5.81 40.46 7.67
CA GLN A 735 4.44 40.90 7.78
C GLN A 735 3.68 40.65 6.45
N ASP A 736 2.63 39.82 6.49
CA ASP A 736 1.67 39.54 5.43
C ASP A 736 2.23 39.02 4.07
N SER A 737 3.56 39.01 3.88
CA SER A 737 4.20 38.55 2.64
C SER A 737 5.68 38.23 2.81
N PHE A 738 6.27 37.48 1.84
CA PHE A 738 7.71 37.31 1.65
C PHE A 738 8.07 37.54 0.19
N THR A 739 9.20 38.23 -0.05
CA THR A 739 9.73 38.44 -1.40
C THR A 739 11.12 37.85 -1.54
N ALA A 740 11.28 36.95 -2.50
CA ALA A 740 12.58 36.50 -2.98
C ALA A 740 13.04 37.45 -4.09
N HIS A 741 14.16 38.16 -3.88
CA HIS A 741 14.66 39.19 -4.81
C HIS A 741 15.70 38.64 -5.78
N ASN A 742 15.73 39.19 -6.98
CA ASN A 742 16.78 39.03 -7.99
C ASN A 742 17.10 37.58 -8.31
N LEU A 743 16.08 36.76 -8.46
CA LEU A 743 16.26 35.36 -8.88
C LEU A 743 16.56 35.31 -10.39
N GLY A 744 17.73 34.81 -10.74
CA GLY A 744 18.09 34.47 -12.12
C GLY A 744 17.37 33.22 -12.62
N GLN A 745 17.61 32.81 -13.86
CA GLN A 745 17.03 31.59 -14.45
C GLN A 745 17.41 30.33 -13.61
N HIS A 746 16.44 29.52 -13.22
CA HIS A 746 16.54 28.35 -12.34
C HIS A 746 16.85 28.69 -10.87
N GLU A 747 17.13 29.97 -10.55
CA GLU A 747 17.27 30.35 -9.14
C GLU A 747 15.93 30.28 -8.42
N HIS A 748 16.01 29.97 -7.14
CA HIS A 748 14.83 29.74 -6.31
C HIS A 748 15.12 30.03 -4.83
N LYS A 749 14.05 30.16 -4.06
CA LYS A 749 14.07 30.10 -2.59
C LYS A 749 13.14 28.98 -2.13
N MET A 750 13.68 28.08 -1.31
CA MET A 750 12.90 27.09 -0.59
C MET A 750 12.87 27.48 0.87
N ILE A 751 11.68 27.85 1.37
CA ILE A 751 11.52 28.38 2.71
C ILE A 751 10.50 27.61 3.52
N LYS A 752 10.65 27.62 4.85
CA LYS A 752 9.65 27.16 5.80
C LYS A 752 9.02 28.34 6.50
N VAL A 753 7.68 28.41 6.55
CA VAL A 753 6.92 29.56 7.06
C VAL A 753 6.03 29.14 8.21
N GLY A 754 6.01 29.94 9.26
CA GLY A 754 5.14 29.75 10.42
C GLY A 754 5.85 29.14 11.62
N ARG A 755 5.10 28.96 12.71
CA ARG A 755 5.58 28.37 13.96
C ARG A 755 4.94 27.00 14.13
N PRO A 756 5.65 26.02 14.72
CA PRO A 756 5.04 24.75 15.08
C PRO A 756 3.76 24.95 15.91
N GLY A 757 2.73 24.18 15.60
CA GLY A 757 1.42 24.30 16.26
C GLY A 757 0.39 23.38 15.61
N LEU A 758 -0.87 23.79 15.63
CA LEU A 758 -1.92 23.02 14.97
C LEU A 758 -1.68 22.97 13.44
N PRO A 759 -1.84 21.82 12.81
CA PRO A 759 -1.65 21.68 11.38
C PRO A 759 -2.54 22.66 10.58
N LEU A 760 -1.97 23.29 9.57
CA LEU A 760 -2.74 24.12 8.65
C LEU A 760 -3.83 23.30 7.96
N PRO A 761 -4.98 23.88 7.62
CA PRO A 761 -5.99 23.17 6.85
C PRO A 761 -5.41 22.58 5.57
N THR A 762 -5.81 21.36 5.23
CA THR A 762 -5.53 20.80 3.90
C THR A 762 -6.29 21.62 2.86
N PRO A 763 -5.71 21.94 1.69
CA PRO A 763 -6.45 22.54 0.61
C PRO A 763 -7.71 21.71 0.31
N SER A 764 -8.81 22.35 -0.01
CA SER A 764 -10.00 21.59 -0.42
C SER A 764 -9.68 20.87 -1.73
N PRO A 765 -9.84 19.54 -1.80
CA PRO A 765 -9.69 18.83 -3.05
C PRO A 765 -10.73 19.35 -4.04
N MET A 766 -10.45 19.19 -5.31
CA MET A 766 -11.43 19.50 -6.36
C MET A 766 -12.67 18.62 -6.12
N PRO A 767 -13.89 19.17 -6.19
CA PRO A 767 -15.09 18.39 -6.00
C PRO A 767 -15.12 17.16 -6.92
N LEU A 768 -15.39 16.00 -6.36
CA LEU A 768 -15.34 14.71 -7.07
C LEU A 768 -16.21 14.72 -8.33
N GLU A 769 -17.37 15.39 -8.31
CA GLU A 769 -18.27 15.53 -9.45
C GLU A 769 -17.69 16.34 -10.62
N LYS A 770 -16.51 16.92 -10.49
CA LYS A 770 -15.81 17.62 -11.58
C LYS A 770 -14.96 16.73 -12.46
N TYR A 771 -14.56 15.53 -11.97
CA TYR A 771 -13.71 14.63 -12.75
C TYR A 771 -14.16 13.17 -12.72
N THR A 772 -15.28 12.85 -12.06
CA THR A 772 -15.89 11.52 -12.21
C THR A 772 -17.41 11.57 -12.07
N VAL A 773 -18.05 10.45 -12.38
CA VAL A 773 -19.50 10.28 -12.31
C VAL A 773 -19.89 9.91 -10.88
N THR A 774 -20.59 10.80 -10.18
CA THR A 774 -20.94 10.64 -8.77
C THR A 774 -22.44 10.47 -8.51
N ARG A 775 -23.28 10.49 -9.55
CA ARG A 775 -24.74 10.45 -9.39
C ARG A 775 -25.42 9.68 -10.50
N LYS A 776 -26.57 9.09 -10.19
CA LYS A 776 -27.48 8.49 -11.15
C LYS A 776 -28.01 9.53 -12.15
N GLY A 777 -28.14 9.13 -13.41
CA GLY A 777 -28.67 9.95 -14.50
C GLY A 777 -27.62 10.26 -15.56
N GLU A 778 -27.81 11.37 -16.28
CA GLU A 778 -26.93 11.80 -17.37
C GLU A 778 -25.84 12.75 -16.86
N THR A 779 -24.58 12.50 -17.19
CA THR A 779 -23.44 13.38 -16.95
C THR A 779 -22.77 13.72 -18.28
N TYR A 780 -22.80 15.01 -18.66
CA TYR A 780 -22.10 15.48 -19.87
C TYR A 780 -20.58 15.52 -19.63
N LEU A 781 -19.79 14.95 -20.55
CA LEU A 781 -18.33 14.99 -20.46
C LEU A 781 -17.78 16.43 -20.45
N SER A 782 -18.48 17.37 -21.10
CA SER A 782 -18.13 18.79 -21.02
C SER A 782 -18.43 19.46 -19.66
N ASN A 783 -18.96 18.73 -18.67
CA ASN A 783 -19.07 19.18 -17.29
C ASN A 783 -17.97 18.57 -16.40
N LEU A 784 -17.26 17.55 -16.91
CA LEU A 784 -16.15 16.90 -16.25
C LEU A 784 -14.83 17.47 -16.76
N TYR A 785 -13.80 17.43 -15.93
CA TYR A 785 -12.43 17.66 -16.36
C TYR A 785 -11.86 16.36 -16.92
N TYR A 786 -11.15 16.44 -18.06
CA TYR A 786 -10.39 15.29 -18.50
C TYR A 786 -9.17 15.11 -17.56
N ILE A 787 -8.82 13.86 -17.31
CA ILE A 787 -7.76 13.48 -16.41
C ILE A 787 -6.41 13.31 -17.13
N TRP A 788 -6.43 13.16 -18.43
CA TRP A 788 -5.26 13.01 -19.28
C TRP A 788 -5.55 13.53 -20.69
N LYS A 789 -4.52 14.01 -21.37
CA LYS A 789 -4.60 14.38 -22.79
C LYS A 789 -3.30 14.07 -23.54
N ALA A 790 -3.43 13.81 -24.83
CA ALA A 790 -2.35 13.87 -25.79
C ALA A 790 -2.72 14.77 -26.98
N GLY A 791 -1.74 15.51 -27.45
CA GLY A 791 -1.95 16.46 -28.57
C GLY A 791 -2.77 17.69 -28.18
N ASN A 792 -3.70 18.09 -29.07
CA ASN A 792 -4.50 19.31 -28.90
C ASN A 792 -5.59 19.12 -27.83
N ALA A 793 -5.72 20.08 -26.91
CA ALA A 793 -6.84 20.11 -25.98
C ALA A 793 -8.16 20.41 -26.69
N PRO A 794 -9.30 19.81 -26.27
CA PRO A 794 -10.60 20.15 -26.81
C PRO A 794 -11.12 21.50 -26.27
N ILE A 795 -12.00 22.13 -27.00
CA ILE A 795 -12.78 23.29 -26.52
C ILE A 795 -14.13 22.79 -26.00
N TYR A 796 -14.46 23.12 -24.76
CA TYR A 796 -15.72 22.73 -24.13
C TYR A 796 -16.91 23.57 -24.61
N ASN A 797 -18.00 22.88 -24.98
CA ASN A 797 -19.28 23.45 -25.37
C ASN A 797 -19.23 24.38 -26.61
N ALA A 798 -18.17 24.28 -27.38
CA ALA A 798 -17.98 25.03 -28.63
C ALA A 798 -17.16 24.20 -29.63
N THR A 799 -17.13 24.62 -30.89
CA THR A 799 -16.19 24.10 -31.89
C THR A 799 -14.77 24.49 -31.52
N TYR A 800 -13.76 23.91 -32.17
CA TYR A 800 -12.35 24.28 -31.92
C TYR A 800 -12.04 25.75 -32.21
N THR A 801 -12.87 26.42 -33.06
CA THR A 801 -12.78 27.84 -33.38
C THR A 801 -13.59 28.76 -32.43
N GLY A 802 -14.29 28.16 -31.45
CA GLY A 802 -15.08 28.90 -30.47
C GLY A 802 -16.55 29.14 -30.86
N ASP A 803 -16.98 28.68 -32.03
CA ASP A 803 -18.37 28.83 -32.50
C ASP A 803 -19.30 27.79 -31.84
N PRO A 804 -20.61 28.00 -31.79
CA PRO A 804 -21.57 27.00 -31.34
C PRO A 804 -21.51 25.72 -32.19
N ILE A 805 -21.48 24.54 -31.51
CA ILE A 805 -21.48 23.23 -32.18
C ILE A 805 -22.82 23.08 -32.93
N ARG A 806 -22.76 22.94 -34.27
CA ARG A 806 -23.93 22.73 -35.13
C ARG A 806 -23.72 21.49 -36.00
N ILE A 807 -24.65 20.52 -35.87
CA ILE A 807 -24.60 19.25 -36.63
C ILE A 807 -25.99 19.03 -37.25
N ALA A 808 -26.09 18.81 -38.56
CA ALA A 808 -27.31 18.55 -39.31
C ALA A 808 -28.43 19.59 -39.06
N GLY A 809 -28.04 20.87 -38.92
CA GLY A 809 -28.98 21.98 -38.66
C GLY A 809 -29.37 22.20 -37.20
N GLN A 810 -29.02 21.28 -36.31
CA GLN A 810 -29.27 21.38 -34.86
C GLN A 810 -28.08 22.01 -34.15
N THR A 811 -28.35 22.88 -33.17
CA THR A 811 -27.33 23.49 -32.32
C THR A 811 -27.27 22.75 -30.95
N PHE A 812 -26.08 22.37 -30.53
CA PHE A 812 -25.83 21.66 -29.29
C PHE A 812 -25.18 22.59 -28.27
N LYS A 813 -25.73 22.62 -27.06
CA LYS A 813 -25.20 23.40 -25.93
C LYS A 813 -24.07 22.71 -25.20
N LYS A 814 -23.92 21.40 -25.39
CA LYS A 814 -22.94 20.53 -24.71
C LYS A 814 -22.13 19.73 -25.73
N GLY A 815 -20.86 19.61 -25.50
CA GLY A 815 -19.96 18.85 -26.36
C GLY A 815 -18.51 19.33 -26.33
N LEU A 816 -17.67 18.76 -27.20
CA LEU A 816 -16.25 19.04 -27.30
C LEU A 816 -15.88 19.31 -28.75
N GLY A 817 -15.27 20.47 -29.04
CA GLY A 817 -14.69 20.80 -30.34
C GLY A 817 -13.20 20.43 -30.35
N CYS A 818 -12.80 19.60 -31.29
CA CYS A 818 -11.44 19.04 -31.34
C CYS A 818 -10.73 19.48 -32.64
N LYS A 819 -9.41 19.66 -32.53
CA LYS A 819 -8.46 19.69 -33.63
C LYS A 819 -7.76 18.34 -33.73
N SER A 820 -7.35 17.93 -34.91
CA SER A 820 -6.64 16.68 -35.16
C SER A 820 -5.48 16.42 -34.19
N LYS A 821 -5.22 15.16 -33.89
CA LYS A 821 -4.33 14.71 -32.82
C LYS A 821 -4.82 15.18 -31.42
N CYS A 822 -6.12 15.00 -31.16
CA CYS A 822 -6.74 15.23 -29.86
C CYS A 822 -7.10 13.87 -29.26
N ALA A 823 -6.51 13.53 -28.14
CA ALA A 823 -6.94 12.42 -27.29
C ALA A 823 -7.15 12.96 -25.86
N VAL A 824 -8.30 12.65 -25.27
CA VAL A 824 -8.64 13.04 -23.89
C VAL A 824 -9.30 11.90 -23.16
N MET A 825 -8.95 11.73 -21.87
CA MET A 825 -9.48 10.69 -21.02
C MET A 825 -10.31 11.29 -19.90
N PHE A 826 -11.46 10.69 -19.65
CA PHE A 826 -12.37 11.04 -18.55
C PHE A 826 -12.51 9.87 -17.60
N LYS A 827 -12.43 10.13 -16.30
CA LYS A 827 -12.66 9.14 -15.26
C LYS A 827 -14.16 8.90 -15.10
N VAL A 828 -14.60 7.64 -15.12
CA VAL A 828 -16.00 7.24 -14.95
C VAL A 828 -16.21 6.21 -13.84
N ASP A 829 -15.14 5.69 -13.25
CA ASP A 829 -15.07 4.82 -12.03
C ASP A 829 -15.99 3.58 -12.08
N GLY A 830 -16.22 3.00 -13.26
CA GLY A 830 -17.17 1.89 -13.41
C GLY A 830 -18.64 2.27 -13.13
N HIS A 831 -18.93 3.55 -12.91
CA HIS A 831 -20.28 4.03 -12.57
C HIS A 831 -21.15 4.38 -13.78
N ALA A 832 -20.59 4.30 -14.97
CA ALA A 832 -21.32 4.60 -16.20
C ALA A 832 -21.78 3.30 -16.89
N ASP A 833 -23.07 3.19 -17.16
CA ASP A 833 -23.65 2.05 -17.88
C ASP A 833 -23.62 2.24 -19.39
N ARG A 834 -23.66 3.48 -19.88
CA ARG A 834 -23.68 3.81 -21.33
C ARG A 834 -22.97 5.12 -21.65
N PHE A 835 -22.40 5.18 -22.85
CA PHE A 835 -21.90 6.44 -23.43
C PHE A 835 -22.71 6.81 -24.70
N ARG A 836 -23.13 8.04 -24.78
CA ARG A 836 -23.84 8.61 -25.94
C ARG A 836 -23.19 9.87 -26.44
N ALA A 837 -23.08 9.99 -27.76
CA ALA A 837 -22.62 11.21 -28.44
C ALA A 837 -23.07 11.25 -29.90
N ILE A 838 -22.95 12.42 -30.52
CA ILE A 838 -23.08 12.61 -31.95
C ILE A 838 -21.77 13.18 -32.46
N VAL A 839 -21.11 12.52 -33.42
CA VAL A 839 -19.87 13.01 -34.00
C VAL A 839 -20.04 13.48 -35.44
N ALA A 840 -19.37 14.57 -35.76
CA ALA A 840 -19.32 15.10 -37.12
C ALA A 840 -18.01 15.88 -37.32
N MET A 841 -17.53 15.87 -38.54
CA MET A 841 -16.47 16.78 -38.96
C MET A 841 -16.97 18.22 -38.93
N ASP A 842 -16.11 19.14 -38.51
CA ASP A 842 -16.44 20.55 -38.53
C ASP A 842 -16.43 21.06 -39.99
N LYS A 843 -17.43 21.91 -40.34
CA LYS A 843 -17.56 22.43 -41.70
C LYS A 843 -16.43 23.37 -42.13
N SER A 844 -15.68 23.91 -41.17
CA SER A 844 -14.50 24.74 -41.41
C SER A 844 -13.23 23.90 -41.77
N SER A 845 -13.30 22.57 -41.70
CA SER A 845 -12.22 21.70 -42.16
C SER A 845 -11.98 21.87 -43.67
N LYS A 846 -10.73 21.70 -44.09
CA LYS A 846 -10.31 21.77 -45.50
C LYS A 846 -11.12 20.76 -46.34
N GLU A 847 -11.32 21.10 -47.61
CA GLU A 847 -11.96 20.20 -48.56
C GLU A 847 -11.15 18.91 -48.73
N ASN A 848 -11.84 17.77 -48.75
CA ASN A 848 -11.24 16.43 -48.81
C ASN A 848 -10.35 16.04 -47.63
N ALA A 849 -10.30 16.81 -46.54
CA ALA A 849 -9.57 16.41 -45.34
C ALA A 849 -10.33 15.32 -44.59
N GLU A 850 -9.62 14.24 -44.22
CA GLU A 850 -10.19 13.09 -43.53
C GLU A 850 -9.90 13.15 -42.04
N GLY A 851 -10.90 12.87 -41.19
CA GLY A 851 -10.78 12.68 -39.76
C GLY A 851 -11.41 11.35 -39.32
N ARG A 852 -11.11 10.94 -38.12
CA ARG A 852 -11.62 9.70 -37.53
C ARG A 852 -11.85 9.88 -36.03
N PHE A 853 -13.01 9.49 -35.53
CA PHE A 853 -13.37 9.49 -34.11
C PHE A 853 -13.33 8.07 -33.59
N ARG A 854 -12.75 7.89 -32.42
CA ARG A 854 -12.70 6.59 -31.76
C ARG A 854 -12.94 6.76 -30.26
N VAL A 855 -13.56 5.75 -29.65
CA VAL A 855 -13.78 5.62 -28.23
C VAL A 855 -13.05 4.39 -27.73
N TYR A 856 -12.26 4.55 -26.69
CA TYR A 856 -11.51 3.47 -26.07
C TYR A 856 -11.92 3.32 -24.60
N ASN A 857 -11.77 2.10 -24.08
CA ASN A 857 -11.75 1.85 -22.67
C ASN A 857 -10.32 2.06 -22.15
N GLU A 858 -10.13 2.96 -21.22
CA GLU A 858 -8.95 3.24 -20.41
C GLU A 858 -7.65 3.53 -21.17
N ASP A 859 -7.25 2.68 -22.13
CA ASP A 859 -5.89 2.69 -22.66
C ASP A 859 -5.86 2.65 -24.19
N PHE A 860 -5.13 3.60 -24.77
CA PHE A 860 -4.86 3.63 -26.21
C PHE A 860 -4.02 2.42 -26.67
N PHE A 861 -3.14 1.90 -25.81
CA PHE A 861 -2.24 0.80 -26.12
C PHE A 861 -2.92 -0.56 -26.05
N ALA A 862 -3.95 -0.74 -25.23
CA ALA A 862 -4.69 -2.01 -25.14
C ALA A 862 -5.54 -2.34 -26.37
N ASN A 863 -5.61 -1.46 -27.37
CA ASN A 863 -6.43 -1.60 -28.60
C ASN A 863 -7.90 -1.99 -28.37
N LYS A 864 -8.43 -1.80 -27.14
CA LYS A 864 -9.85 -2.04 -26.83
C LYS A 864 -10.73 -0.91 -27.35
N VAL A 865 -10.84 -0.81 -28.68
CA VAL A 865 -11.74 0.16 -29.32
C VAL A 865 -13.19 -0.23 -29.04
N LEU A 866 -13.89 0.63 -28.27
CA LEU A 866 -15.31 0.45 -28.00
C LEU A 866 -16.18 0.89 -29.19
N TRP A 867 -15.71 1.90 -29.92
CA TRP A 867 -16.42 2.43 -31.10
C TRP A 867 -15.48 3.19 -32.03
N ASP A 868 -15.75 3.11 -33.36
CA ASP A 868 -14.93 3.73 -34.40
C ASP A 868 -15.81 4.27 -35.52
N SER A 869 -15.61 5.54 -35.85
CA SER A 869 -16.35 6.19 -36.95
C SER A 869 -15.94 5.71 -38.34
N GLY A 870 -14.75 5.09 -38.47
CA GLY A 870 -14.05 5.03 -39.72
C GLY A 870 -13.66 6.44 -40.21
N LYS A 871 -13.22 6.56 -41.47
CA LYS A 871 -12.87 7.85 -42.10
C LYS A 871 -14.10 8.70 -42.32
N MET A 872 -14.04 9.96 -41.97
CA MET A 872 -15.07 10.96 -42.17
C MET A 872 -14.50 12.22 -42.82
N THR A 873 -15.25 12.84 -43.70
CA THR A 873 -14.98 14.16 -44.30
C THR A 873 -16.03 15.18 -43.85
N LYS A 874 -15.87 16.45 -44.17
CA LYS A 874 -16.85 17.50 -43.84
C LYS A 874 -18.27 17.25 -44.45
N ASP A 875 -18.34 16.44 -45.50
CA ASP A 875 -19.59 16.10 -46.19
C ASP A 875 -20.15 14.73 -45.73
N SER A 876 -19.42 14.01 -44.87
CA SER A 876 -19.92 12.77 -44.27
C SER A 876 -21.12 13.05 -43.35
N PRO A 877 -22.16 12.20 -43.37
CA PRO A 877 -23.25 12.33 -42.41
C PRO A 877 -22.71 12.19 -40.97
N ALA A 878 -23.38 12.91 -40.06
CA ALA A 878 -23.11 12.73 -38.62
C ALA A 878 -23.34 11.27 -38.20
N LYS A 879 -22.59 10.80 -37.24
CA LYS A 879 -22.73 9.45 -36.65
C LYS A 879 -23.14 9.55 -35.19
N GLU A 880 -24.16 8.78 -34.84
CA GLU A 880 -24.59 8.62 -33.45
C GLU A 880 -23.81 7.49 -32.79
N ILE A 881 -23.48 7.69 -31.53
CA ILE A 881 -22.83 6.72 -30.65
C ILE A 881 -23.82 6.40 -29.54
N ASP A 882 -24.04 5.12 -29.29
CA ASP A 882 -24.77 4.59 -28.14
C ASP A 882 -24.18 3.22 -27.80
N ILE A 883 -23.22 3.20 -26.86
CA ILE A 883 -22.46 2.03 -26.47
C ILE A 883 -22.63 1.73 -24.98
N GLU A 884 -22.65 0.45 -24.64
CA GLU A 884 -22.61 -0.01 -23.27
C GLU A 884 -21.19 0.14 -22.70
N LEU A 885 -21.14 0.59 -21.45
CA LEU A 885 -19.90 0.70 -20.67
C LEU A 885 -20.02 -0.24 -19.48
N LYS A 886 -19.41 -1.42 -19.58
CA LYS A 886 -19.36 -2.35 -18.45
C LYS A 886 -17.97 -2.31 -17.84
N ASP A 887 -17.91 -2.01 -16.54
CA ASP A 887 -16.67 -1.99 -15.74
C ASP A 887 -15.59 -1.02 -16.26
N VAL A 888 -15.98 0.00 -17.05
CA VAL A 888 -15.08 1.02 -17.59
C VAL A 888 -14.68 2.00 -16.48
N GLN A 889 -13.38 2.05 -16.16
CA GLN A 889 -12.84 3.01 -15.19
C GLN A 889 -12.59 4.38 -15.81
N CYS A 890 -12.02 4.39 -17.01
CA CYS A 890 -11.72 5.58 -17.77
C CYS A 890 -12.19 5.47 -19.21
N LEU A 891 -12.78 6.53 -19.73
CA LEU A 891 -13.28 6.62 -21.12
C LEU A 891 -12.39 7.57 -21.90
N MET A 892 -11.72 7.07 -22.95
CA MET A 892 -10.87 7.89 -23.80
C MET A 892 -11.55 8.21 -25.14
N LEU A 893 -11.59 9.49 -25.48
CA LEU A 893 -12.06 9.99 -26.77
C LEU A 893 -10.87 10.43 -27.62
N VAL A 894 -10.76 9.90 -28.83
CA VAL A 894 -9.67 10.20 -29.76
C VAL A 894 -10.24 10.77 -31.06
N PHE A 895 -9.67 11.89 -31.50
CA PHE A 895 -9.94 12.48 -32.81
C PHE A 895 -8.63 12.65 -33.59
N ASP A 896 -8.48 11.86 -34.65
CA ASP A 896 -7.33 11.82 -35.52
C ASP A 896 -7.61 12.39 -36.90
N GLY A 897 -6.53 12.76 -37.61
CA GLY A 897 -6.54 13.25 -38.95
C GLY A 897 -5.36 14.17 -39.26
N LYS A 898 -5.33 14.76 -40.42
CA LYS A 898 -4.29 15.73 -40.81
C LYS A 898 -4.92 17.10 -41.02
N GLU A 899 -4.68 18.04 -40.10
CA GLU A 899 -5.16 19.41 -40.14
C GLU A 899 -6.71 19.51 -40.27
N VAL A 900 -7.42 18.73 -39.47
CA VAL A 900 -8.91 18.68 -39.47
C VAL A 900 -9.48 19.10 -38.14
N LEU A 901 -10.76 19.55 -38.19
CA LEU A 901 -11.54 19.86 -36.99
C LEU A 901 -12.76 18.94 -36.91
N GLY A 902 -13.14 18.56 -35.71
CA GLY A 902 -14.25 17.66 -35.45
C GLY A 902 -14.98 17.99 -34.16
N ASN A 903 -16.20 17.53 -34.04
CA ASN A 903 -17.06 17.83 -32.88
C ASN A 903 -17.68 16.56 -32.32
N TRP A 904 -17.61 16.43 -30.99
CA TRP A 904 -18.37 15.48 -30.20
C TRP A 904 -19.56 16.25 -29.60
N ALA A 905 -20.68 16.23 -30.22
CA ALA A 905 -21.87 16.90 -29.70
C ALA A 905 -22.63 16.00 -28.74
N ASP A 906 -23.23 16.61 -27.73
CA ASP A 906 -24.09 15.92 -26.75
C ASP A 906 -23.41 14.72 -26.04
N ALA A 907 -22.09 14.77 -25.96
CA ALA A 907 -21.26 13.70 -25.36
C ALA A 907 -21.56 13.56 -23.87
N ARG A 908 -22.16 12.44 -23.47
CA ARG A 908 -22.55 12.16 -22.09
C ARG A 908 -22.46 10.68 -21.75
N VAL A 909 -22.24 10.42 -20.47
CA VAL A 909 -22.40 9.09 -19.87
C VAL A 909 -23.72 9.00 -19.10
N ILE A 910 -24.29 7.81 -19.04
CA ILE A 910 -25.55 7.51 -18.37
C ILE A 910 -25.24 6.47 -17.29
N SER A 911 -25.72 6.74 -16.07
CA SER A 911 -25.58 5.85 -14.91
C SER A 911 -26.95 5.47 -14.38
N GLU A 912 -27.27 4.20 -14.38
CA GLU A 912 -28.56 3.67 -13.91
C GLU A 912 -28.50 3.17 -12.47
N ASN A 913 -27.31 2.73 -12.00
CA ASN A 913 -27.11 1.96 -10.78
C ASN A 913 -25.98 2.50 -9.86
N ILE A 914 -25.93 3.79 -9.60
CA ILE A 914 -25.06 4.29 -8.52
C ILE A 914 -25.80 4.06 -7.20
N ASN A 915 -25.32 3.12 -6.40
CA ASN A 915 -25.74 2.97 -5.01
C ASN A 915 -25.15 4.17 -4.21
N GLN A 916 -26.03 4.95 -3.62
CA GLN A 916 -25.70 6.05 -2.71
C GLN A 916 -25.05 5.54 -1.42
#